data_d863aacd42b04f9ea12840bdf0dc2fb1
#
_entry.id   d863aacd42b04f9ea12840bdf0dc2fb1
#
_cell.length_a   1.000
_cell.length_b   1.000
_cell.length_c   1.000
_cell.angle_alpha   90.00
_cell.angle_beta   90.00
_cell.angle_gamma   90.00
#
_symmetry.space_group_name_H-M   'P 1'
#
loop_
_entity.id
_entity.type
_entity.pdbx_description
1 polymer ?
#
loop_
_entity_poly.entity_id
_entity_poly.type
_entity_poly.pdbx_seq_one_letter_code
_entity_poly.pdbx_strand_id
1 'polypeptide(L)'
;MQALQKAYEARNKKLNKIEKVKELKNPQEAYDKISEYAKTGYNSIPDEDKKYFLKCFGIYDRPATPEKFMIKLRIPGGFLNATQAKVIGECAKDYGQDYIDLTTRQQCELRYLAIEDMPALLERLKAVGIDAYQTGVDNIRSIMCDPLDDMAFDNVLPSHKTLLKLQETFLYSHEWISTLPRKFNTAISGSFTNRCNVYCHDASFVLAQKDGIYGYNMYLGGKVGVVAKNADIFLANEEEVIKAFGSIIEIFKKFGFRDNRNKNRLHFLLESVGIEEMAAAIRETAGIDFPSAGESMTKLEFNDPDHGKIQLRDGSFGVHVVVPSGIFSGSGLIEAANLSEKYGNKELRFDMEQSLYILGVKDVDSMLSEEFFKTYQSLNTPYFNHLIACAGTEHCPFGVIENKNDAINMSTYLDEKVPLESGRVRMYWSACVKGCGIHGLGDIGFEGCKTKINGEAVGGVNISLGGKLTSEGVEGHSVLKSAPLKFAHFYVETLMIEYKKQRNSNENFEQFNDRVLQKHTSANIGFSMMLNAYLRDKNIDAVFSFLEKTKTGKNEEFEVFELGRKLYYQLSKKEAYSSYERFTNVLKNEKLEDIRSLVDGIDENIAQMLDLILNSNENKRAVVFSEIMPFIMLYEK
;
A
#
# COMPACT_ATOMS: atom_id res chain seq x y z
N MET A 1 23.91 8.01 -23.79
CA MET A 1 22.93 9.03 -24.30
C MET A 1 22.23 8.64 -25.60
N GLN A 2 22.87 8.00 -26.60
CA GLN A 2 22.24 7.64 -27.89
C GLN A 2 21.03 6.68 -27.73
N ALA A 3 21.12 5.68 -26.86
CA ALA A 3 20.02 4.74 -26.61
C ALA A 3 18.77 5.45 -26.06
N LEU A 4 18.96 6.41 -25.14
CA LEU A 4 17.88 7.22 -24.59
C LEU A 4 17.19 8.07 -25.66
N GLN A 5 17.98 8.73 -26.52
CA GLN A 5 17.46 9.54 -27.64
C GLN A 5 16.62 8.68 -28.60
N LYS A 6 17.15 7.52 -28.99
CA LYS A 6 16.45 6.57 -29.87
C LYS A 6 15.13 6.07 -29.24
N ALA A 7 15.14 5.73 -27.96
CA ALA A 7 13.95 5.30 -27.23
C ALA A 7 12.89 6.41 -27.13
N TYR A 8 13.33 7.65 -26.88
CA TYR A 8 12.47 8.83 -26.84
C TYR A 8 11.79 9.09 -28.19
N GLU A 9 12.53 9.11 -29.28
CA GLU A 9 12.01 9.36 -30.64
C GLU A 9 11.06 8.27 -31.13
N ALA A 10 11.30 7.03 -30.72
CA ALA A 10 10.44 5.92 -31.08
C ALA A 10 9.01 6.05 -30.51
N ARG A 11 8.86 6.68 -29.33
CA ARG A 11 7.60 6.73 -28.59
C ARG A 11 6.91 8.08 -28.60
N ASN A 12 7.63 9.20 -28.56
CA ASN A 12 7.05 10.52 -28.31
C ASN A 12 6.52 11.23 -29.58
N LYS A 13 6.17 10.50 -30.63
CA LYS A 13 5.59 11.07 -31.86
C LYS A 13 4.24 11.76 -31.64
N LYS A 14 3.48 11.35 -30.61
CA LYS A 14 2.19 11.93 -30.22
C LYS A 14 2.12 12.05 -28.71
N LEU A 15 1.97 13.27 -28.23
CA LEU A 15 1.86 13.58 -26.81
C LEU A 15 0.49 13.18 -26.24
N ASN A 16 0.46 12.74 -24.99
CA ASN A 16 -0.78 12.48 -24.26
C ASN A 16 -1.50 13.78 -23.87
N LYS A 17 -2.76 13.68 -23.45
CA LYS A 17 -3.60 14.86 -23.12
C LYS A 17 -3.02 15.73 -22.02
N ILE A 18 -2.30 15.18 -21.06
CA ILE A 18 -1.72 15.96 -19.95
C ILE A 18 -0.55 16.82 -20.41
N GLU A 19 0.27 16.32 -21.34
CA GLU A 19 1.34 17.14 -21.90
C GLU A 19 0.78 18.38 -22.62
N LYS A 20 -0.36 18.22 -23.33
CA LYS A 20 -1.05 19.37 -23.94
C LYS A 20 -1.61 20.37 -22.92
N VAL A 21 -2.06 19.89 -21.75
CA VAL A 21 -2.51 20.77 -20.65
C VAL A 21 -1.32 21.59 -20.12
N LYS A 22 -0.14 20.98 -19.99
CA LYS A 22 1.06 21.68 -19.52
C LYS A 22 1.50 22.84 -20.42
N GLU A 23 1.13 22.81 -21.70
CA GLU A 23 1.44 23.86 -22.68
C GLU A 23 0.54 25.10 -22.54
N LEU A 24 -0.59 25.01 -21.80
CA LEU A 24 -1.57 26.09 -21.71
C LEU A 24 -1.05 27.30 -20.93
N LYS A 25 -0.33 27.08 -19.82
CA LYS A 25 0.23 28.14 -18.96
C LYS A 25 1.24 27.57 -17.95
N ASN A 26 1.98 28.50 -17.31
CA ASN A 26 2.81 28.13 -16.16
C ASN A 26 1.89 27.76 -14.96
N PRO A 27 2.11 26.64 -14.26
CA PRO A 27 1.33 26.29 -13.08
C PRO A 27 1.31 27.37 -11.98
N GLN A 28 2.37 28.18 -11.85
CA GLN A 28 2.45 29.25 -10.87
C GLN A 28 1.32 30.29 -11.05
N GLU A 29 0.87 30.54 -12.28
CA GLU A 29 -0.22 31.49 -12.57
C GLU A 29 -1.53 31.10 -11.88
N ALA A 30 -1.81 29.77 -11.75
CA ALA A 30 -2.98 29.29 -11.02
C ALA A 30 -2.80 29.42 -9.50
N TYR A 31 -1.58 29.19 -9.00
CA TYR A 31 -1.26 29.34 -7.58
C TYR A 31 -1.37 30.80 -7.11
N ASP A 32 -0.86 31.73 -7.89
CA ASP A 32 -0.90 33.17 -7.60
C ASP A 32 -2.33 33.72 -7.54
N LYS A 33 -3.28 33.05 -8.20
CA LYS A 33 -4.71 33.41 -8.19
C LYS A 33 -5.52 32.84 -7.02
N ILE A 34 -4.91 32.08 -6.12
CA ILE A 34 -5.64 31.46 -4.99
C ILE A 34 -6.40 32.49 -4.17
N SER A 35 -5.81 33.67 -3.89
CA SER A 35 -6.47 34.74 -3.16
C SER A 35 -7.62 35.39 -3.93
N GLU A 36 -7.58 35.38 -5.26
CA GLU A 36 -8.70 35.81 -6.12
C GLU A 36 -9.82 34.75 -6.08
N TYR A 37 -9.48 33.47 -6.25
CA TYR A 37 -10.43 32.36 -6.16
C TYR A 37 -11.12 32.29 -4.81
N ALA A 38 -10.40 32.57 -3.72
CA ALA A 38 -10.98 32.63 -2.39
C ALA A 38 -12.05 33.72 -2.24
N LYS A 39 -11.92 34.84 -2.96
CA LYS A 39 -12.90 35.93 -2.95
C LYS A 39 -14.08 35.69 -3.88
N THR A 40 -13.86 35.00 -4.98
CA THR A 40 -14.85 34.83 -6.07
C THR A 40 -15.57 33.46 -6.01
N GLY A 41 -15.08 32.56 -5.17
CA GLY A 41 -15.68 31.26 -4.89
C GLY A 41 -15.32 30.16 -5.88
N TYR A 42 -15.69 28.93 -5.52
CA TYR A 42 -15.34 27.69 -6.25
C TYR A 42 -15.70 27.72 -7.74
N ASN A 43 -16.88 28.27 -8.10
CA ASN A 43 -17.38 28.27 -9.47
C ASN A 43 -16.60 29.19 -10.41
N SER A 44 -15.82 30.13 -9.88
CA SER A 44 -14.96 31.02 -10.67
C SER A 44 -13.65 30.38 -11.12
N ILE A 45 -13.26 29.27 -10.52
CA ILE A 45 -11.99 28.60 -10.80
C ILE A 45 -12.06 27.87 -12.14
N PRO A 46 -11.17 28.16 -13.09
CA PRO A 46 -11.09 27.45 -14.36
C PRO A 46 -10.93 25.94 -14.16
N ASP A 47 -11.55 25.17 -15.04
CA ASP A 47 -11.54 23.71 -14.98
C ASP A 47 -10.12 23.11 -15.05
N GLU A 48 -9.26 23.66 -15.89
CA GLU A 48 -7.86 23.24 -15.99
C GLU A 48 -7.09 23.50 -14.70
N ASP A 49 -7.42 24.59 -13.97
CA ASP A 49 -6.79 24.87 -12.68
C ASP A 49 -7.20 23.84 -11.61
N LYS A 50 -8.51 23.59 -11.47
CA LYS A 50 -9.03 22.54 -10.58
C LYS A 50 -8.49 21.16 -10.94
N LYS A 51 -8.49 20.82 -12.22
CA LYS A 51 -8.14 19.48 -12.69
C LYS A 51 -6.64 19.20 -12.75
N TYR A 52 -5.79 20.24 -12.92
CA TYR A 52 -4.35 20.04 -13.10
C TYR A 52 -3.45 21.03 -12.36
N PHE A 53 -3.56 22.36 -12.60
CA PHE A 53 -2.54 23.31 -12.18
C PHE A 53 -2.45 23.49 -10.66
N LEU A 54 -3.56 23.60 -9.94
CA LEU A 54 -3.57 23.65 -8.47
C LEU A 54 -3.03 22.36 -7.86
N LYS A 55 -3.20 21.21 -8.53
CA LYS A 55 -2.63 19.94 -8.06
C LYS A 55 -1.10 19.93 -8.09
N CYS A 56 -0.45 20.78 -8.90
CA CYS A 56 1.01 20.95 -8.85
C CYS A 56 1.47 21.42 -7.47
N PHE A 57 0.61 22.15 -6.76
CA PHE A 57 0.83 22.70 -5.43
C PHE A 57 0.07 21.92 -4.33
N GLY A 58 -0.23 20.66 -4.59
CA GLY A 58 -0.86 19.80 -3.60
C GLY A 58 -2.35 20.07 -3.34
N ILE A 59 -2.99 20.99 -4.05
CA ILE A 59 -4.39 21.37 -3.87
C ILE A 59 -5.24 20.61 -4.88
N TYR A 60 -6.09 19.70 -4.39
CA TYR A 60 -6.88 18.79 -5.21
C TYR A 60 -8.36 19.04 -5.04
N ASP A 61 -9.02 19.41 -6.12
CA ASP A 61 -10.46 19.28 -6.25
C ASP A 61 -10.85 17.80 -6.26
N ARG A 62 -11.88 17.45 -5.50
CA ARG A 62 -12.32 16.06 -5.30
C ARG A 62 -13.79 15.89 -5.60
N PRO A 63 -14.16 15.20 -6.70
CA PRO A 63 -15.57 14.94 -7.03
C PRO A 63 -16.36 14.22 -5.94
N ALA A 64 -15.69 13.42 -5.08
CA ALA A 64 -16.33 12.72 -3.97
C ALA A 64 -16.79 13.69 -2.85
N THR A 65 -16.15 14.85 -2.74
CA THR A 65 -16.51 15.93 -1.81
C THR A 65 -16.73 17.21 -2.62
N PRO A 66 -17.89 17.41 -3.24
CA PRO A 66 -18.14 18.54 -4.16
C PRO A 66 -17.83 19.89 -3.51
N GLU A 67 -17.20 20.77 -4.29
CA GLU A 67 -16.76 22.12 -3.88
C GLU A 67 -15.73 22.15 -2.73
N LYS A 68 -15.25 20.99 -2.29
CA LYS A 68 -14.21 20.88 -1.27
C LYS A 68 -12.91 20.40 -1.87
N PHE A 69 -11.83 20.95 -1.32
CA PHE A 69 -10.46 20.60 -1.69
C PHE A 69 -9.82 19.69 -0.65
N MET A 70 -8.82 18.96 -1.10
CA MET A 70 -7.83 18.29 -0.27
C MET A 70 -6.48 18.92 -0.54
N ILE A 71 -5.70 19.19 0.51
CA ILE A 71 -4.30 19.60 0.37
C ILE A 71 -3.37 18.49 0.86
N LYS A 72 -2.34 18.20 0.06
CA LYS A 72 -1.27 17.27 0.43
C LYS A 72 -0.06 18.07 0.87
N LEU A 73 0.33 17.92 2.12
CA LEU A 73 1.47 18.61 2.68
C LEU A 73 2.79 17.93 2.28
N ARG A 74 3.86 18.71 2.20
CA ARG A 74 5.23 18.23 2.02
C ARG A 74 5.91 18.16 3.38
N ILE A 75 6.14 16.95 3.85
CA ILE A 75 6.80 16.65 5.10
C ILE A 75 8.01 15.77 4.77
N PRO A 76 9.21 16.35 4.63
CA PRO A 76 10.41 15.61 4.22
C PRO A 76 10.72 14.45 5.16
N GLY A 77 10.74 13.20 4.63
CA GLY A 77 10.96 11.99 5.42
C GLY A 77 9.93 11.71 6.50
N GLY A 78 8.84 12.48 6.56
CA GLY A 78 7.84 12.37 7.63
C GLY A 78 8.22 13.10 8.93
N PHE A 79 9.30 13.92 8.94
CA PHE A 79 9.79 14.58 10.14
C PHE A 79 9.01 15.86 10.48
N LEU A 80 8.51 15.93 11.70
CA LEU A 80 7.80 17.08 12.27
C LEU A 80 8.35 17.44 13.65
N ASN A 81 8.47 18.73 13.93
CA ASN A 81 8.54 19.16 15.32
C ASN A 81 7.13 19.40 15.89
N ALA A 82 7.04 19.50 17.23
CA ALA A 82 5.75 19.66 17.92
C ALA A 82 4.97 20.90 17.46
N THR A 83 5.66 22.02 17.17
CA THR A 83 5.02 23.26 16.68
C THR A 83 4.38 23.04 15.30
N GLN A 84 5.09 22.40 14.39
CA GLN A 84 4.57 22.05 13.07
C GLN A 84 3.35 21.13 13.16
N ALA A 85 3.44 20.09 13.99
CA ALA A 85 2.34 19.15 14.21
C ALA A 85 1.10 19.84 14.79
N LYS A 86 1.26 20.75 15.76
CA LYS A 86 0.16 21.55 16.31
C LYS A 86 -0.51 22.41 15.25
N VAL A 87 0.26 23.14 14.47
CA VAL A 87 -0.31 24.02 13.42
C VAL A 87 -1.03 23.20 12.34
N ILE A 88 -0.50 22.05 11.94
CA ILE A 88 -1.21 21.13 11.01
C ILE A 88 -2.53 20.66 11.63
N GLY A 89 -2.51 20.25 12.91
CA GLY A 89 -3.70 19.80 13.63
C GLY A 89 -4.75 20.90 13.77
N GLU A 90 -4.33 22.13 14.13
CA GLU A 90 -5.21 23.29 14.19
C GLU A 90 -5.83 23.62 12.82
N CYS A 91 -5.05 23.61 11.76
CA CYS A 91 -5.56 23.79 10.40
C CYS A 91 -6.61 22.73 10.01
N ALA A 92 -6.41 21.48 10.42
CA ALA A 92 -7.38 20.42 10.19
C ALA A 92 -8.69 20.66 10.96
N LYS A 93 -8.60 21.15 12.21
CA LYS A 93 -9.78 21.50 13.04
C LYS A 93 -10.54 22.69 12.49
N ASP A 94 -9.82 23.76 12.21
CA ASP A 94 -10.42 25.04 11.86
C ASP A 94 -11.03 25.04 10.46
N TYR A 95 -10.42 24.32 9.50
CA TYR A 95 -10.79 24.37 8.08
C TYR A 95 -11.22 23.01 7.48
N GLY A 96 -10.89 21.87 8.14
CA GLY A 96 -10.96 20.55 7.54
C GLY A 96 -11.75 19.50 8.32
N GLN A 97 -12.77 19.88 9.10
CA GLN A 97 -13.62 18.97 9.88
C GLN A 97 -12.86 18.07 10.86
N ASP A 98 -11.74 18.56 11.39
CA ASP A 98 -10.86 17.81 12.31
C ASP A 98 -10.31 16.50 11.71
N TYR A 99 -10.15 16.41 10.39
CA TYR A 99 -9.80 15.20 9.68
C TYR A 99 -8.43 15.29 9.00
N ILE A 100 -7.59 14.31 9.24
CA ILE A 100 -6.26 14.13 8.62
C ILE A 100 -6.16 12.72 8.04
N ASP A 101 -5.69 12.59 6.80
CA ASP A 101 -5.24 11.32 6.23
C ASP A 101 -3.72 11.21 6.29
N LEU A 102 -3.20 10.23 7.01
CA LEU A 102 -1.81 9.82 6.91
C LEU A 102 -1.61 8.96 5.65
N THR A 103 -0.46 9.10 4.99
CA THR A 103 -0.23 8.44 3.71
C THR A 103 0.90 7.43 3.76
N THR A 104 0.89 6.45 2.85
CA THR A 104 1.96 5.46 2.64
C THR A 104 3.31 6.07 2.22
N ARG A 105 3.42 7.38 2.22
CA ARG A 105 4.61 8.13 1.83
C ARG A 105 5.05 9.13 2.90
N GLN A 106 4.73 8.82 4.17
CA GLN A 106 5.11 9.63 5.33
C GLN A 106 4.63 11.08 5.24
N GLN A 107 3.46 11.31 4.63
CA GLN A 107 2.85 12.63 4.47
C GLN A 107 1.48 12.65 5.11
N CYS A 108 0.88 13.83 5.23
CA CYS A 108 -0.53 13.95 5.55
C CYS A 108 -1.30 14.76 4.50
N GLU A 109 -2.60 14.53 4.47
CA GLU A 109 -3.57 15.24 3.63
C GLU A 109 -4.63 15.84 4.55
N LEU A 110 -4.89 17.15 4.41
CA LEU A 110 -6.05 17.80 5.04
C LEU A 110 -7.20 17.81 4.03
N ARG A 111 -8.41 17.55 4.47
CA ARG A 111 -9.58 17.37 3.61
C ARG A 111 -10.70 18.34 3.94
N TYR A 112 -11.76 18.32 3.13
CA TYR A 112 -12.98 19.14 3.28
C TYR A 112 -12.76 20.65 3.25
N LEU A 113 -11.62 21.11 2.72
CA LEU A 113 -11.20 22.50 2.71
C LEU A 113 -12.02 23.33 1.72
N ALA A 114 -12.49 24.50 2.12
CA ALA A 114 -13.08 25.48 1.21
C ALA A 114 -11.99 26.31 0.51
N ILE A 115 -12.27 26.80 -0.70
CA ILE A 115 -11.31 27.67 -1.40
C ILE A 115 -11.14 29.00 -0.66
N GLU A 116 -12.19 29.46 0.01
CA GLU A 116 -12.24 30.68 0.79
C GLU A 116 -11.21 30.68 1.94
N ASP A 117 -10.97 29.51 2.54
CA ASP A 117 -10.05 29.33 3.67
C ASP A 117 -8.60 29.09 3.21
N MET A 118 -8.40 28.76 1.93
CA MET A 118 -7.10 28.32 1.42
C MET A 118 -5.96 29.33 1.63
N PRO A 119 -6.14 30.66 1.44
CA PRO A 119 -5.07 31.64 1.72
C PRO A 119 -4.61 31.64 3.16
N ALA A 120 -5.55 31.64 4.13
CA ALA A 120 -5.25 31.65 5.57
C ALA A 120 -4.58 30.35 6.01
N LEU A 121 -5.04 29.20 5.48
CA LEU A 121 -4.44 27.88 5.73
C LEU A 121 -3.00 27.84 5.22
N LEU A 122 -2.73 28.28 3.98
CA LEU A 122 -1.39 28.29 3.41
C LEU A 122 -0.45 29.22 4.18
N GLU A 123 -0.92 30.37 4.63
CA GLU A 123 -0.14 31.32 5.44
C GLU A 123 0.26 30.71 6.79
N ARG A 124 -0.67 30.08 7.49
CA ARG A 124 -0.39 29.41 8.79
C ARG A 124 0.63 28.27 8.64
N LEU A 125 0.48 27.42 7.62
CA LEU A 125 1.43 26.34 7.35
C LEU A 125 2.82 26.88 7.00
N LYS A 126 2.89 27.90 6.14
CA LYS A 126 4.15 28.53 5.74
C LYS A 126 4.89 29.19 6.91
N ALA A 127 4.15 29.75 7.89
CA ALA A 127 4.73 30.36 9.07
C ALA A 127 5.56 29.37 9.92
N VAL A 128 5.28 28.07 9.82
CA VAL A 128 6.05 27.00 10.48
C VAL A 128 6.92 26.18 9.52
N GLY A 129 7.12 26.67 8.30
CA GLY A 129 7.97 26.02 7.29
C GLY A 129 7.33 24.77 6.65
N ILE A 130 6.02 24.63 6.69
CA ILE A 130 5.27 23.56 6.00
C ILE A 130 4.62 24.15 4.75
N ASP A 131 4.69 23.44 3.65
CA ASP A 131 3.99 23.77 2.42
C ASP A 131 3.46 22.53 1.67
N ALA A 132 2.89 22.78 0.50
CA ALA A 132 2.35 21.75 -0.38
C ALA A 132 2.96 21.78 -1.79
N TYR A 133 4.04 22.55 -1.98
CA TYR A 133 4.70 22.74 -3.28
C TYR A 133 5.11 21.40 -3.90
N GLN A 134 4.80 21.23 -5.20
CA GLN A 134 5.20 20.09 -6.03
C GLN A 134 4.81 18.70 -5.47
N THR A 135 3.83 18.63 -4.56
CA THR A 135 3.39 17.35 -3.97
C THR A 135 2.43 16.57 -4.87
N GLY A 136 1.88 17.20 -5.93
CA GLY A 136 0.93 16.60 -6.85
C GLY A 136 1.46 16.35 -8.26
N VAL A 137 0.67 15.70 -9.07
CA VAL A 137 0.82 15.39 -10.50
C VAL A 137 2.24 15.03 -10.96
N ASP A 138 2.83 15.69 -11.94
CA ASP A 138 4.07 15.31 -12.62
C ASP A 138 5.29 16.02 -12.04
N ASN A 139 5.42 15.95 -10.74
CA ASN A 139 6.49 16.56 -9.97
C ASN A 139 7.33 15.49 -9.23
N ILE A 140 8.48 15.91 -8.75
CA ILE A 140 9.27 15.17 -7.78
C ILE A 140 8.52 15.23 -6.45
N ARG A 141 8.13 14.05 -5.96
CA ARG A 141 7.32 13.92 -4.75
C ARG A 141 8.16 14.08 -3.50
N SER A 142 7.52 14.20 -2.33
CA SER A 142 8.23 14.12 -1.07
C SER A 142 9.09 12.88 -1.02
N ILE A 143 10.34 13.06 -0.61
CA ILE A 143 11.33 12.00 -0.47
C ILE A 143 11.10 11.29 0.86
N MET A 144 11.13 9.98 0.85
CA MET A 144 10.96 9.15 2.05
C MET A 144 12.32 8.87 2.69
N CYS A 145 12.30 8.70 4.01
CA CYS A 145 13.45 8.35 4.82
C CYS A 145 13.02 7.37 5.92
N ASP A 146 14.00 6.72 6.56
CA ASP A 146 13.73 5.95 7.77
C ASP A 146 13.13 6.85 8.86
N PRO A 147 11.96 6.52 9.44
CA PRO A 147 11.38 7.35 10.51
C PRO A 147 12.25 7.39 11.77
N LEU A 148 13.18 6.46 11.96
CA LEU A 148 14.12 6.43 13.07
C LEU A 148 15.54 6.86 12.65
N ASP A 149 15.67 7.54 11.52
CA ASP A 149 16.94 8.06 11.01
C ASP A 149 17.66 8.92 12.08
N ASP A 150 18.97 8.72 12.20
CA ASP A 150 19.86 9.34 13.20
C ASP A 150 19.59 8.95 14.68
N MET A 151 18.59 8.13 14.97
CA MET A 151 18.24 7.78 16.34
C MET A 151 18.29 6.28 16.65
N ALA A 152 17.98 5.42 15.69
CA ALA A 152 18.01 3.97 15.89
C ALA A 152 19.45 3.42 15.93
N PHE A 153 19.66 2.33 16.67
CA PHE A 153 20.96 1.64 16.74
C PHE A 153 21.43 1.09 15.40
N ASP A 154 20.51 0.74 14.52
CA ASP A 154 20.78 0.18 13.20
C ASP A 154 20.90 1.24 12.08
N ASN A 155 20.79 2.53 12.41
CA ASN A 155 21.04 3.62 11.47
C ASN A 155 22.54 3.94 11.44
N VAL A 156 23.19 3.73 10.31
CA VAL A 156 24.65 3.93 10.13
C VAL A 156 24.95 5.31 9.53
N LEU A 157 24.17 5.70 8.53
CA LEU A 157 24.31 6.98 7.84
C LEU A 157 23.03 7.82 8.04
N PRO A 158 23.10 8.94 8.80
CA PRO A 158 22.00 9.88 8.87
C PRO A 158 21.64 10.41 7.48
N SER A 159 20.44 10.13 7.04
CA SER A 159 20.02 10.38 5.64
C SER A 159 19.11 11.60 5.48
N HIS A 160 18.48 12.06 6.57
CA HIS A 160 17.52 13.16 6.51
C HIS A 160 18.15 14.48 6.03
N LYS A 161 19.37 14.77 6.47
CA LYS A 161 20.10 15.96 6.01
C LYS A 161 20.35 15.92 4.49
N THR A 162 20.78 14.78 3.99
CA THR A 162 20.99 14.56 2.54
C THR A 162 19.65 14.69 1.79
N LEU A 163 18.56 14.14 2.35
CA LEU A 163 17.21 14.29 1.79
C LEU A 163 16.82 15.77 1.62
N LEU A 164 17.06 16.61 2.61
CA LEU A 164 16.77 18.04 2.52
C LEU A 164 17.54 18.69 1.39
N LYS A 165 18.83 18.39 1.23
CA LYS A 165 19.65 18.88 0.13
C LYS A 165 19.21 18.35 -1.25
N LEU A 166 18.72 17.12 -1.33
CA LEU A 166 18.11 16.61 -2.55
C LEU A 166 16.90 17.47 -2.96
N GLN A 167 16.10 17.94 -2.00
CA GLN A 167 14.98 18.82 -2.29
C GLN A 167 15.40 20.21 -2.78
N GLU A 168 16.52 20.75 -2.30
CA GLU A 168 17.06 22.04 -2.74
C GLU A 168 17.35 22.07 -4.25
N THR A 169 17.60 20.90 -4.87
CA THR A 169 17.86 20.82 -6.31
C THR A 169 16.66 21.15 -7.20
N PHE A 170 15.45 21.05 -6.70
CA PHE A 170 14.23 21.18 -7.51
C PHE A 170 13.10 21.97 -6.85
N LEU A 171 13.06 22.05 -5.51
CA LEU A 171 11.94 22.65 -4.80
C LEU A 171 11.92 24.16 -5.01
N TYR A 172 10.73 24.73 -5.20
CA TYR A 172 10.48 26.14 -5.52
C TYR A 172 11.08 26.64 -6.84
N SER A 173 11.65 25.78 -7.65
CA SER A 173 12.16 26.14 -8.97
C SER A 173 11.10 25.99 -10.05
N HIS A 174 10.80 27.05 -10.78
CA HIS A 174 9.87 27.03 -11.92
C HIS A 174 10.29 26.02 -13.00
N GLU A 175 11.58 25.76 -13.11
CA GLU A 175 12.14 24.81 -14.06
C GLU A 175 11.68 23.37 -13.79
N TRP A 176 11.32 23.07 -12.56
CA TRP A 176 10.95 21.71 -12.13
C TRP A 176 9.46 21.51 -11.89
N ILE A 177 8.66 22.58 -11.84
CA ILE A 177 7.21 22.46 -11.59
C ILE A 177 6.52 21.89 -12.82
N SER A 178 5.95 20.68 -12.70
CA SER A 178 5.16 20.01 -13.74
C SER A 178 5.91 19.67 -15.04
N THR A 179 7.23 19.68 -15.03
CA THR A 179 8.03 19.46 -16.24
C THR A 179 8.37 17.99 -16.51
N LEU A 180 8.23 17.13 -15.53
CA LEU A 180 8.49 15.71 -15.69
C LEU A 180 7.39 15.00 -16.50
N PRO A 181 7.70 13.89 -17.20
CA PRO A 181 6.70 13.07 -17.89
C PRO A 181 5.65 12.47 -16.93
N ARG A 182 6.05 12.20 -15.69
CA ARG A 182 5.25 11.59 -14.65
C ARG A 182 5.80 11.92 -13.27
N LYS A 183 5.00 11.62 -12.21
CA LYS A 183 5.49 11.69 -10.82
C LYS A 183 6.82 10.94 -10.67
N PHE A 184 7.73 11.49 -9.91
CA PHE A 184 9.00 10.88 -9.55
C PHE A 184 9.04 10.68 -8.03
N ASN A 185 9.18 9.45 -7.62
CA ASN A 185 9.23 9.04 -6.21
C ASN A 185 10.65 8.69 -5.83
N THR A 186 11.09 9.10 -4.66
CA THR A 186 12.45 8.86 -4.17
C THR A 186 12.43 8.43 -2.70
N ALA A 187 13.35 7.57 -2.32
CA ALA A 187 13.64 7.24 -0.93
C ALA A 187 15.15 7.18 -0.70
N ILE A 188 15.57 7.47 0.53
CA ILE A 188 16.95 7.34 1.00
C ILE A 188 16.94 6.72 2.38
N SER A 189 17.82 5.73 2.62
CA SER A 189 17.96 5.10 3.94
C SER A 189 19.38 4.66 4.18
N GLY A 190 19.95 5.12 5.28
CA GLY A 190 21.25 4.71 5.80
C GLY A 190 21.16 3.71 6.94
N SER A 191 20.06 2.96 7.04
CA SER A 191 19.80 1.98 8.08
C SER A 191 19.95 0.54 7.58
N PHE A 192 20.32 -0.37 8.47
CA PHE A 192 20.30 -1.80 8.19
C PHE A 192 18.87 -2.33 8.01
N THR A 193 17.86 -1.70 8.62
CA THR A 193 16.45 -2.08 8.49
C THR A 193 15.73 -1.20 7.46
N ASN A 194 14.91 -1.82 6.61
CA ASN A 194 14.12 -1.11 5.61
C ASN A 194 12.76 -0.67 6.20
N ARG A 195 12.67 0.53 6.80
CA ARG A 195 11.43 1.11 7.37
C ARG A 195 10.72 2.11 6.45
N CYS A 196 11.21 2.33 5.23
CA CYS A 196 10.61 3.29 4.27
C CYS A 196 10.39 2.70 2.88
N ASN A 197 10.37 1.37 2.74
CA ASN A 197 10.15 0.66 1.48
C ASN A 197 11.06 1.19 0.34
N VAL A 198 12.36 1.25 0.59
CA VAL A 198 13.36 1.87 -0.31
C VAL A 198 13.35 1.30 -1.73
N TYR A 199 12.95 0.03 -1.93
CA TYR A 199 13.05 -0.63 -3.23
C TYR A 199 11.89 -0.37 -4.20
N CYS A 200 10.84 0.36 -3.81
CA CYS A 200 9.64 0.59 -4.65
C CYS A 200 9.52 2.01 -5.19
N HIS A 201 10.64 2.70 -5.39
CA HIS A 201 10.69 4.09 -5.84
C HIS A 201 11.33 4.22 -7.24
N ASP A 202 11.08 5.34 -7.92
CA ASP A 202 11.71 5.62 -9.22
C ASP A 202 13.24 5.72 -9.10
N ALA A 203 13.72 6.32 -7.99
CA ALA A 203 15.12 6.28 -7.57
C ALA A 203 15.22 6.07 -6.06
N SER A 204 16.20 5.27 -5.63
CA SER A 204 16.47 5.03 -4.22
C SER A 204 17.96 5.00 -3.95
N PHE A 205 18.32 5.46 -2.75
CA PHE A 205 19.68 5.46 -2.22
C PHE A 205 19.68 4.59 -0.97
N VAL A 206 20.33 3.45 -1.05
CA VAL A 206 20.21 2.37 -0.06
C VAL A 206 21.57 2.07 0.54
N LEU A 207 21.64 1.96 1.87
CA LEU A 207 22.88 1.71 2.60
C LEU A 207 23.69 0.57 1.98
N ALA A 208 24.95 0.88 1.73
CA ALA A 208 25.94 -0.07 1.21
C ALA A 208 27.31 0.15 1.82
N GLN A 209 28.20 -0.83 1.69
CA GLN A 209 29.60 -0.74 2.07
C GLN A 209 30.49 -1.11 0.88
N LYS A 210 31.52 -0.31 0.64
CA LYS A 210 32.55 -0.59 -0.36
C LYS A 210 33.91 -0.20 0.18
N ASP A 211 34.86 -1.11 0.10
CA ASP A 211 36.26 -0.91 0.56
C ASP A 211 36.37 -0.37 2.02
N GLY A 212 35.45 -0.86 2.89
CA GLY A 212 35.38 -0.44 4.28
C GLY A 212 34.65 0.90 4.54
N ILE A 213 34.16 1.58 3.48
CA ILE A 213 33.47 2.85 3.58
C ILE A 213 31.96 2.60 3.44
N TYR A 214 31.16 3.16 4.34
CA TYR A 214 29.70 3.20 4.20
C TYR A 214 29.29 4.32 3.26
N GLY A 215 28.32 4.04 2.41
CA GLY A 215 27.74 4.94 1.43
C GLY A 215 26.37 4.40 0.97
N TYR A 216 26.01 4.74 -0.24
CA TYR A 216 24.72 4.32 -0.81
C TYR A 216 24.91 3.63 -2.17
N ASN A 217 24.24 2.51 -2.39
CA ASN A 217 23.97 2.01 -3.73
C ASN A 217 22.76 2.72 -4.31
N MET A 218 22.81 3.05 -5.59
CA MET A 218 21.68 3.64 -6.32
C MET A 218 20.81 2.54 -6.96
N TYR A 219 19.50 2.61 -6.71
CA TYR A 219 18.49 1.73 -7.31
C TYR A 219 17.50 2.55 -8.15
N LEU A 220 17.06 2.01 -9.29
CA LEU A 220 16.24 2.72 -10.27
C LEU A 220 15.03 1.91 -10.75
N GLY A 221 13.97 2.60 -11.09
CA GLY A 221 12.82 2.05 -11.83
C GLY A 221 11.79 1.32 -10.97
N GLY A 222 11.84 1.45 -9.65
CA GLY A 222 10.82 0.88 -8.77
C GLY A 222 9.47 1.58 -8.90
N LYS A 223 8.43 0.81 -8.69
CA LYS A 223 7.03 1.27 -8.58
C LYS A 223 6.25 0.21 -7.81
N VAL A 224 4.98 0.48 -7.47
CA VAL A 224 4.11 -0.55 -6.90
C VAL A 224 4.12 -1.79 -7.80
N GLY A 225 4.39 -2.95 -7.22
CA GLY A 225 4.51 -4.24 -7.91
C GLY A 225 5.81 -4.44 -8.71
N VAL A 226 6.78 -3.50 -8.63
CA VAL A 226 8.08 -3.66 -9.29
C VAL A 226 9.18 -3.10 -8.42
N VAL A 227 10.16 -3.92 -8.13
CA VAL A 227 11.35 -3.54 -7.40
C VAL A 227 12.31 -2.77 -8.28
N ALA A 228 12.95 -1.76 -7.69
CA ALA A 228 14.02 -1.01 -8.31
C ALA A 228 15.24 -1.91 -8.57
N LYS A 229 15.89 -1.72 -9.71
CA LYS A 229 17.12 -2.43 -10.08
C LYS A 229 18.33 -1.69 -9.56
N ASN A 230 19.34 -2.41 -9.06
CA ASN A 230 20.62 -1.83 -8.74
C ASN A 230 21.27 -1.26 -10.01
N ALA A 231 21.65 0.01 -9.97
CA ALA A 231 22.25 0.73 -11.09
C ALA A 231 23.77 0.49 -11.23
N ASP A 232 24.34 -0.35 -10.40
CA ASP A 232 25.78 -0.57 -10.30
C ASP A 232 26.57 0.76 -10.07
N ILE A 233 26.03 1.60 -9.19
CA ILE A 233 26.59 2.88 -8.78
C ILE A 233 26.69 2.91 -7.25
N PHE A 234 27.90 3.12 -6.73
CA PHE A 234 28.17 3.42 -5.32
C PHE A 234 28.46 4.91 -5.16
N LEU A 235 27.87 5.50 -4.11
CA LEU A 235 27.95 6.92 -3.77
C LEU A 235 28.50 7.03 -2.34
N ALA A 236 29.73 7.51 -2.22
CA ALA A 236 30.48 7.50 -0.96
C ALA A 236 30.10 8.66 -0.02
N ASN A 237 29.48 9.72 -0.54
CA ASN A 237 29.19 10.92 0.21
C ASN A 237 27.95 11.65 -0.33
N GLU A 238 27.50 12.66 0.44
CA GLU A 238 26.31 13.48 0.14
C GLU A 238 26.39 14.18 -1.23
N GLU A 239 27.54 14.72 -1.61
CA GLU A 239 27.70 15.44 -2.87
C GLU A 239 27.47 14.52 -4.08
N GLU A 240 27.99 13.29 -4.01
CA GLU A 240 27.78 12.28 -5.05
C GLU A 240 26.31 11.86 -5.15
N VAL A 241 25.61 11.71 -4.00
CA VAL A 241 24.17 11.42 -3.97
C VAL A 241 23.39 12.54 -4.65
N ILE A 242 23.70 13.81 -4.37
CA ILE A 242 23.03 14.97 -4.98
C ILE A 242 23.28 15.00 -6.49
N LYS A 243 24.51 14.78 -6.95
CA LYS A 243 24.86 14.77 -8.38
C LYS A 243 24.19 13.62 -9.13
N ALA A 244 24.20 12.41 -8.57
CA ALA A 244 23.51 11.26 -9.17
C ALA A 244 21.99 11.47 -9.25
N PHE A 245 21.39 12.04 -8.20
CA PHE A 245 19.97 12.39 -8.20
C PHE A 245 19.65 13.48 -9.24
N GLY A 246 20.40 14.57 -9.28
CA GLY A 246 20.24 15.62 -10.30
C GLY A 246 20.30 15.03 -11.71
N SER A 247 21.28 14.17 -11.96
CA SER A 247 21.45 13.52 -13.27
C SER A 247 20.25 12.67 -13.67
N ILE A 248 19.71 11.83 -12.79
CA ILE A 248 18.55 10.97 -13.16
C ILE A 248 17.28 11.77 -13.36
N ILE A 249 17.01 12.85 -12.60
CA ILE A 249 15.83 13.68 -12.81
C ILE A 249 15.94 14.47 -14.12
N GLU A 250 17.13 14.97 -14.50
CA GLU A 250 17.36 15.61 -15.79
C GLU A 250 17.19 14.65 -16.96
N ILE A 251 17.76 13.44 -16.88
CA ILE A 251 17.58 12.38 -17.86
C ILE A 251 16.09 12.07 -18.04
N PHE A 252 15.36 11.90 -16.94
CA PHE A 252 13.92 11.61 -16.99
C PHE A 252 13.11 12.77 -17.56
N LYS A 253 13.44 14.03 -17.21
CA LYS A 253 12.83 15.23 -17.79
C LYS A 253 13.02 15.27 -19.30
N LYS A 254 14.21 14.98 -19.79
CA LYS A 254 14.61 15.10 -21.19
C LYS A 254 14.14 13.93 -22.04
N PHE A 255 14.31 12.69 -21.58
CA PHE A 255 14.10 11.48 -22.38
C PHE A 255 12.90 10.62 -21.94
N GLY A 256 12.21 10.96 -20.85
CA GLY A 256 11.06 10.20 -20.37
C GLY A 256 9.91 10.20 -21.37
N PHE A 257 9.17 9.10 -21.40
CA PHE A 257 8.08 8.91 -22.36
C PHE A 257 6.87 9.78 -22.03
N ARG A 258 6.26 10.41 -23.05
CA ARG A 258 5.14 11.35 -22.93
C ARG A 258 3.93 10.98 -23.78
N ASP A 259 3.96 9.84 -24.45
CA ASP A 259 2.92 9.33 -25.34
C ASP A 259 1.72 8.73 -24.58
N ASN A 260 1.97 7.84 -23.62
CA ASN A 260 0.95 7.08 -22.93
C ASN A 260 1.08 7.23 -21.42
N ARG A 261 0.06 7.85 -20.79
CA ARG A 261 0.02 8.14 -19.36
C ARG A 261 0.20 6.91 -18.44
N ASN A 262 -0.16 5.73 -18.90
CA ASN A 262 -0.03 4.49 -18.14
C ASN A 262 1.38 3.86 -18.27
N LYS A 263 2.17 4.30 -19.27
CA LYS A 263 3.49 3.76 -19.58
C LYS A 263 4.58 4.85 -19.67
N ASN A 264 4.53 5.85 -18.79
CA ASN A 264 5.45 6.98 -18.79
C ASN A 264 6.17 7.23 -17.44
N ARG A 265 6.19 6.23 -16.51
CA ARG A 265 7.07 6.23 -15.35
C ARG A 265 8.51 5.95 -15.79
N LEU A 266 9.49 6.30 -14.94
CA LEU A 266 10.91 5.99 -15.18
C LEU A 266 11.14 4.51 -15.49
N HIS A 267 10.44 3.61 -14.81
CA HIS A 267 10.45 2.18 -15.04
C HIS A 267 10.37 1.80 -16.53
N PHE A 268 9.45 2.40 -17.28
CA PHE A 268 9.28 2.06 -18.71
C PHE A 268 10.40 2.58 -19.60
N LEU A 269 11.02 3.70 -19.25
CA LEU A 269 12.23 4.16 -19.92
C LEU A 269 13.38 3.18 -19.65
N LEU A 270 13.53 2.77 -18.38
CA LEU A 270 14.54 1.81 -17.96
C LEU A 270 14.38 0.44 -18.65
N GLU A 271 13.13 -0.07 -18.77
CA GLU A 271 12.85 -1.30 -19.52
C GLU A 271 13.25 -1.20 -21.00
N SER A 272 13.15 -0.01 -21.59
CA SER A 272 13.45 0.22 -23.00
C SER A 272 14.95 0.30 -23.30
N VAL A 273 15.75 0.85 -22.36
CA VAL A 273 17.19 1.08 -22.62
C VAL A 273 18.13 0.15 -21.83
N GLY A 274 17.65 -0.47 -20.77
CA GLY A 274 18.46 -1.27 -19.86
C GLY A 274 19.10 -0.47 -18.73
N ILE A 275 19.51 -1.18 -17.67
CA ILE A 275 20.08 -0.55 -16.47
C ILE A 275 21.49 -0.04 -16.73
N GLU A 276 22.28 -0.78 -17.51
CA GLU A 276 23.66 -0.43 -17.86
C GLU A 276 23.74 0.88 -18.64
N GLU A 277 22.88 1.04 -19.65
CA GLU A 277 22.80 2.27 -20.44
C GLU A 277 22.32 3.46 -19.60
N MET A 278 21.40 3.23 -18.66
CA MET A 278 20.94 4.25 -17.74
C MET A 278 22.07 4.67 -16.78
N ALA A 279 22.80 3.72 -16.21
CA ALA A 279 23.94 3.98 -15.35
C ALA A 279 25.06 4.77 -16.06
N ALA A 280 25.37 4.40 -17.31
CA ALA A 280 26.32 5.12 -18.15
C ALA A 280 25.84 6.56 -18.41
N ALA A 281 24.56 6.76 -18.71
CA ALA A 281 23.98 8.08 -18.90
C ALA A 281 24.04 8.95 -17.63
N ILE A 282 23.85 8.35 -16.44
CA ILE A 282 23.98 9.05 -15.15
C ILE A 282 25.43 9.52 -14.95
N ARG A 283 26.43 8.65 -15.16
CA ARG A 283 27.84 9.02 -15.07
C ARG A 283 28.21 10.14 -16.06
N GLU A 284 27.77 10.02 -17.31
CA GLU A 284 27.98 11.04 -18.36
C GLU A 284 27.34 12.40 -17.97
N THR A 285 26.10 12.39 -17.47
CA THR A 285 25.39 13.62 -17.08
C THR A 285 25.99 14.25 -15.83
N ALA A 286 26.40 13.44 -14.84
CA ALA A 286 27.05 13.90 -13.63
C ALA A 286 28.49 14.41 -13.87
N GLY A 287 29.14 13.98 -14.96
CA GLY A 287 30.56 14.18 -15.19
C GLY A 287 31.47 13.47 -14.18
N ILE A 288 30.96 12.38 -13.60
CA ILE A 288 31.66 11.58 -12.56
C ILE A 288 31.60 10.10 -12.94
N ASP A 289 32.74 9.43 -12.91
CA ASP A 289 32.82 7.99 -13.04
C ASP A 289 32.60 7.33 -11.68
N PHE A 290 31.34 7.26 -11.25
CA PHE A 290 30.98 6.63 -9.98
C PHE A 290 31.44 5.18 -9.96
N PRO A 291 32.03 4.71 -8.82
CA PRO A 291 32.40 3.31 -8.66
C PRO A 291 31.23 2.35 -8.84
N SER A 292 31.52 1.09 -9.16
CA SER A 292 30.54 0.00 -9.14
C SER A 292 29.93 -0.16 -7.75
N ALA A 293 28.72 -0.72 -7.68
CA ALA A 293 27.98 -0.93 -6.43
C ALA A 293 28.83 -1.61 -5.36
N GLY A 294 28.64 -1.21 -4.10
CA GLY A 294 29.14 -1.87 -2.93
C GLY A 294 28.22 -3.01 -2.46
N GLU A 295 28.62 -3.68 -1.39
CA GLU A 295 27.78 -4.66 -0.70
C GLU A 295 26.55 -3.97 -0.11
N SER A 296 25.35 -4.48 -0.41
CA SER A 296 24.12 -3.97 0.16
C SER A 296 24.03 -4.33 1.63
N MET A 297 23.88 -3.34 2.49
CA MET A 297 23.85 -3.49 3.94
C MET A 297 22.43 -3.42 4.52
N THR A 298 21.47 -2.91 3.77
CA THR A 298 20.08 -2.88 4.21
C THR A 298 19.49 -4.28 4.16
N LYS A 299 18.94 -4.74 5.29
CA LYS A 299 18.24 -6.02 5.34
C LYS A 299 17.02 -5.98 4.44
N LEU A 300 16.80 -7.09 3.76
CA LEU A 300 15.71 -7.24 2.79
C LEU A 300 14.34 -7.20 3.46
N GLU A 301 14.28 -7.56 4.75
CA GLU A 301 13.03 -7.67 5.49
C GLU A 301 12.73 -6.37 6.26
N PHE A 302 11.49 -5.96 6.16
CA PHE A 302 10.92 -4.97 7.06
C PHE A 302 10.65 -5.67 8.38
N ASN A 303 11.61 -5.61 9.28
CA ASN A 303 11.52 -6.22 10.60
C ASN A 303 11.45 -5.12 11.65
N ASP A 304 10.25 -4.92 12.18
CA ASP A 304 10.07 -4.25 13.45
C ASP A 304 9.41 -5.22 14.43
N PRO A 305 10.18 -5.83 15.34
CA PRO A 305 9.65 -6.86 16.22
C PRO A 305 8.75 -6.32 17.33
N ASP A 306 8.89 -5.04 17.71
CA ASP A 306 8.20 -4.44 18.87
C ASP A 306 7.49 -3.14 18.50
N HIS A 307 6.24 -3.26 18.04
CA HIS A 307 5.43 -2.11 17.62
C HIS A 307 5.07 -1.10 18.71
N GLY A 308 5.31 -1.38 19.96
CA GLY A 308 4.96 -0.45 21.04
C GLY A 308 6.04 0.60 21.30
N LYS A 309 7.29 0.18 21.39
CA LYS A 309 8.42 1.04 21.75
C LYS A 309 9.74 0.48 21.20
N ILE A 310 10.58 1.38 20.69
CA ILE A 310 11.91 1.06 20.20
C ILE A 310 12.93 1.86 21.00
N GLN A 311 13.92 1.19 21.57
CA GLN A 311 15.02 1.87 22.26
C GLN A 311 15.90 2.63 21.26
N LEU A 312 16.24 3.87 21.60
CA LEU A 312 17.06 4.76 20.80
C LEU A 312 18.50 4.83 21.35
N ARG A 313 19.46 5.33 20.56
CA ARG A 313 20.89 5.40 20.92
C ARG A 313 21.18 6.18 22.19
N ASP A 314 20.40 7.22 22.49
CA ASP A 314 20.54 8.06 23.67
C ASP A 314 19.91 7.44 24.93
N GLY A 315 19.42 6.20 24.84
CA GLY A 315 18.75 5.49 25.92
C GLY A 315 17.27 5.83 26.12
N SER A 316 16.74 6.79 25.35
CA SER A 316 15.30 7.06 25.27
C SER A 316 14.59 6.06 24.36
N PHE A 317 13.29 6.27 24.15
CA PHE A 317 12.47 5.41 23.28
C PHE A 317 11.75 6.22 22.19
N GLY A 318 11.58 5.60 21.04
CA GLY A 318 10.55 5.94 20.07
C GLY A 318 9.29 5.15 20.40
N VAL A 319 8.19 5.82 20.64
CA VAL A 319 6.89 5.19 20.94
C VAL A 319 6.00 5.28 19.71
N HIS A 320 5.56 4.13 19.22
CA HIS A 320 4.72 4.04 18.03
C HIS A 320 3.25 4.28 18.40
N VAL A 321 2.60 5.17 17.68
CA VAL A 321 1.17 5.47 17.77
C VAL A 321 0.51 4.90 16.53
N VAL A 322 -0.22 3.81 16.71
CA VAL A 322 -0.96 3.15 15.62
C VAL A 322 -2.17 3.98 15.25
N VAL A 323 -2.25 4.40 13.99
CA VAL A 323 -3.38 5.14 13.43
C VAL A 323 -4.11 4.27 12.42
N PRO A 324 -5.29 3.73 12.75
CA PRO A 324 -5.98 2.76 11.89
C PRO A 324 -6.24 3.30 10.49
N SER A 325 -5.71 2.62 9.48
CA SER A 325 -5.83 3.01 8.06
C SER A 325 -5.43 4.47 7.78
N GLY A 326 -4.62 5.09 8.65
CA GLY A 326 -4.21 6.47 8.53
C GLY A 326 -5.32 7.51 8.75
N ILE A 327 -6.47 7.13 9.31
CA ILE A 327 -7.53 8.07 9.70
C ILE A 327 -7.15 8.68 11.05
N PHE A 328 -6.80 9.94 11.04
CA PHE A 328 -6.38 10.66 12.22
C PHE A 328 -7.17 11.96 12.38
N SER A 329 -7.21 12.51 13.60
CA SER A 329 -7.82 13.82 13.82
C SER A 329 -6.76 14.90 13.99
N GLY A 330 -7.09 16.14 13.65
CA GLY A 330 -6.26 17.30 13.98
C GLY A 330 -6.08 17.44 15.48
N SER A 331 -7.15 17.20 16.26
CA SER A 331 -7.10 17.15 17.71
C SER A 331 -6.14 16.07 18.22
N GLY A 332 -6.14 14.89 17.63
CA GLY A 332 -5.21 13.81 17.96
C GLY A 332 -3.75 14.16 17.63
N LEU A 333 -3.50 14.85 16.52
CA LEU A 333 -2.14 15.29 16.17
C LEU A 333 -1.63 16.38 17.12
N ILE A 334 -2.50 17.30 17.57
CA ILE A 334 -2.17 18.30 18.61
C ILE A 334 -1.80 17.60 19.91
N GLU A 335 -2.59 16.60 20.32
CA GLU A 335 -2.33 15.86 21.56
C GLU A 335 -1.03 15.05 21.48
N ALA A 336 -0.76 14.36 20.37
CA ALA A 336 0.52 13.69 20.13
C ALA A 336 1.70 14.67 20.24
N ALA A 337 1.55 15.90 19.74
CA ALA A 337 2.56 16.95 19.86
C ALA A 337 2.74 17.42 21.30
N ASN A 338 1.66 17.57 22.07
CA ASN A 338 1.71 17.89 23.50
C ASN A 338 2.45 16.80 24.29
N LEU A 339 2.17 15.53 23.99
CA LEU A 339 2.84 14.40 24.61
C LEU A 339 4.33 14.35 24.25
N SER A 340 4.69 14.68 23.01
CA SER A 340 6.09 14.80 22.59
C SER A 340 6.82 15.93 23.32
N GLU A 341 6.16 17.05 23.62
CA GLU A 341 6.73 18.13 24.42
C GLU A 341 6.87 17.74 25.90
N LYS A 342 5.92 16.98 26.44
CA LYS A 342 5.89 16.61 27.86
C LYS A 342 6.86 15.47 28.19
N TYR A 343 6.93 14.45 27.34
CA TYR A 343 7.65 13.21 27.63
C TYR A 343 8.83 12.93 26.69
N GLY A 344 8.83 13.52 25.50
CA GLY A 344 9.79 13.26 24.42
C GLY A 344 10.75 14.41 24.15
N ASN A 345 11.31 14.41 22.94
CA ASN A 345 12.26 15.42 22.47
C ASN A 345 11.62 16.49 21.58
N LYS A 346 10.29 16.61 21.54
CA LYS A 346 9.49 17.51 20.69
C LYS A 346 9.50 17.13 19.19
N GLU A 347 9.81 15.89 18.87
CA GLU A 347 9.78 15.37 17.50
C GLU A 347 8.73 14.27 17.35
N LEU A 348 8.07 14.28 16.19
CA LEU A 348 7.19 13.24 15.70
C LEU A 348 7.65 12.81 14.31
N ARG A 349 7.46 11.56 13.96
CA ARG A 349 7.83 11.01 12.65
C ARG A 349 6.70 10.18 12.08
N PHE A 350 6.18 10.57 10.91
CA PHE A 350 5.23 9.74 10.19
C PHE A 350 5.96 8.55 9.54
N ASP A 351 5.33 7.38 9.56
CA ASP A 351 5.85 6.19 8.91
C ASP A 351 5.13 5.85 7.59
N MET A 352 5.58 4.81 6.91
CA MET A 352 4.95 4.35 5.68
C MET A 352 3.66 3.56 5.90
N GLU A 353 3.42 3.06 7.11
CA GLU A 353 2.23 2.31 7.47
C GLU A 353 1.11 3.21 8.00
N GLN A 354 1.17 4.50 7.63
CA GLN A 354 0.14 5.50 7.92
C GLN A 354 -0.03 5.76 9.43
N SER A 355 1.02 5.60 10.20
CA SER A 355 1.09 5.79 11.65
C SER A 355 2.19 6.80 11.99
N LEU A 356 2.53 6.95 13.26
CA LEU A 356 3.59 7.89 13.66
C LEU A 356 4.36 7.40 14.90
N TYR A 357 5.56 7.96 15.08
CA TYR A 357 6.37 7.82 16.29
C TYR A 357 6.43 9.13 17.07
N ILE A 358 6.36 9.04 18.39
CA ILE A 358 6.78 10.07 19.34
C ILE A 358 8.17 9.70 19.82
N LEU A 359 9.16 10.60 19.65
CA LEU A 359 10.57 10.28 19.85
C LEU A 359 11.13 10.88 21.15
N GLY A 360 12.26 10.32 21.61
CA GLY A 360 12.99 10.81 22.77
C GLY A 360 12.30 10.60 24.11
N VAL A 361 11.39 9.63 24.18
CA VAL A 361 10.58 9.38 25.39
C VAL A 361 11.43 8.67 26.44
N LYS A 362 11.51 9.26 27.65
CA LYS A 362 12.28 8.69 28.77
C LYS A 362 11.41 7.91 29.73
N ASP A 363 10.20 8.39 30.00
CA ASP A 363 9.21 7.75 30.86
C ASP A 363 8.02 7.26 30.02
N VAL A 364 8.21 6.07 29.45
CA VAL A 364 7.22 5.45 28.56
C VAL A 364 5.95 5.08 29.31
N ASP A 365 6.08 4.54 30.53
CA ASP A 365 4.92 4.04 31.28
C ASP A 365 3.99 5.20 31.70
N SER A 366 4.55 6.32 32.14
CA SER A 366 3.77 7.53 32.41
C SER A 366 3.10 8.09 31.17
N MET A 367 3.78 8.11 30.03
CA MET A 367 3.20 8.56 28.77
C MET A 367 2.05 7.64 28.31
N LEU A 368 2.23 6.32 28.39
CA LEU A 368 1.21 5.35 27.99
C LEU A 368 -0.03 5.37 28.94
N SER A 369 0.08 5.95 30.14
CA SER A 369 -1.05 6.14 31.05
C SER A 369 -1.96 7.32 30.69
N GLU A 370 -1.55 8.18 29.77
CA GLU A 370 -2.33 9.34 29.33
C GLU A 370 -3.61 8.92 28.59
N GLU A 371 -4.66 9.75 28.66
CA GLU A 371 -5.97 9.47 28.06
C GLU A 371 -5.88 9.18 26.55
N PHE A 372 -4.98 9.87 25.85
CA PHE A 372 -4.69 9.64 24.45
C PHE A 372 -4.38 8.17 24.16
N PHE A 373 -3.55 7.55 24.97
CA PHE A 373 -3.15 6.15 24.76
C PHE A 373 -4.23 5.15 25.14
N LYS A 374 -5.23 5.51 25.93
CA LYS A 374 -6.40 4.64 26.13
C LYS A 374 -7.10 4.33 24.80
N THR A 375 -7.11 5.29 23.88
CA THR A 375 -7.65 5.10 22.53
C THR A 375 -6.69 4.34 21.64
N TYR A 376 -5.42 4.75 21.57
CA TYR A 376 -4.48 4.26 20.55
C TYR A 376 -3.69 3.01 20.97
N GLN A 377 -3.51 2.75 22.29
CA GLN A 377 -2.82 1.55 22.74
C GLN A 377 -3.67 0.29 22.59
N SER A 378 -5.00 0.38 22.73
CA SER A 378 -5.91 -0.73 22.47
C SER A 378 -5.88 -1.21 21.01
N LEU A 379 -5.36 -0.38 20.10
CA LEU A 379 -5.16 -0.67 18.68
C LEU A 379 -3.77 -1.25 18.39
N ASN A 380 -2.91 -1.43 19.40
CA ASN A 380 -1.60 -2.03 19.23
C ASN A 380 -1.72 -3.55 19.18
N THR A 381 -2.33 -4.07 18.12
CA THR A 381 -2.51 -5.49 17.86
C THR A 381 -1.86 -5.89 16.54
N PRO A 382 -1.53 -7.17 16.34
CA PRO A 382 -0.95 -7.64 15.08
C PRO A 382 -1.75 -7.30 13.82
N TYR A 383 -3.06 -7.07 13.95
CA TYR A 383 -3.93 -6.73 12.83
C TYR A 383 -4.01 -5.24 12.51
N PHE A 384 -3.70 -4.37 13.45
CA PHE A 384 -3.71 -2.92 13.26
C PHE A 384 -2.31 -2.34 13.04
N ASN A 385 -1.28 -2.94 13.63
CA ASN A 385 0.08 -2.41 13.61
C ASN A 385 0.64 -2.21 12.20
N HIS A 386 0.21 -3.04 11.25
CA HIS A 386 0.67 -3.03 9.86
C HIS A 386 -0.50 -2.92 8.87
N LEU A 387 -1.51 -2.11 9.21
CA LEU A 387 -2.67 -1.89 8.38
C LEU A 387 -2.46 -0.69 7.45
N ILE A 388 -2.47 -0.93 6.15
CA ILE A 388 -2.43 0.14 5.15
C ILE A 388 -3.74 0.14 4.36
N ALA A 389 -4.38 1.31 4.21
CA ALA A 389 -5.51 1.47 3.32
C ALA A 389 -5.50 2.81 2.58
N CYS A 390 -5.70 2.79 1.28
CA CYS A 390 -5.84 4.03 0.50
C CYS A 390 -7.25 4.65 0.65
N ALA A 391 -7.42 5.86 0.16
CA ALA A 391 -8.55 6.74 0.44
C ALA A 391 -9.97 6.21 0.13
N GLY A 392 -10.13 5.14 -0.67
CA GLY A 392 -11.45 4.56 -0.95
C GLY A 392 -12.41 5.44 -1.74
N THR A 393 -13.69 5.01 -1.84
CA THR A 393 -14.74 5.75 -2.57
C THR A 393 -15.10 7.07 -1.92
N GLU A 394 -14.93 7.18 -0.62
CA GLU A 394 -15.23 8.40 0.15
C GLU A 394 -14.42 9.60 -0.35
N HIS A 395 -13.16 9.38 -0.72
CA HIS A 395 -12.24 10.47 -1.06
C HIS A 395 -11.55 10.31 -2.42
N CYS A 396 -11.80 9.24 -3.16
CA CYS A 396 -11.11 8.98 -4.42
C CYS A 396 -12.09 8.62 -5.55
N PRO A 397 -12.10 9.37 -6.68
CA PRO A 397 -13.00 9.08 -7.80
C PRO A 397 -12.70 7.76 -8.53
N PHE A 398 -11.60 7.11 -8.19
CA PHE A 398 -11.20 5.82 -8.76
C PHE A 398 -11.47 4.64 -7.82
N GLY A 399 -11.85 4.92 -6.57
CA GLY A 399 -12.22 3.90 -5.60
C GLY A 399 -13.45 3.12 -6.08
N VAL A 400 -13.51 1.84 -5.74
CA VAL A 400 -14.67 0.97 -6.01
C VAL A 400 -15.22 0.33 -4.73
N ILE A 401 -14.51 0.48 -3.61
CA ILE A 401 -14.88 0.09 -2.24
C ILE A 401 -14.53 1.23 -1.27
N GLU A 402 -15.11 1.24 -0.07
CA GLU A 402 -14.81 2.24 0.96
C GLU A 402 -13.37 2.15 1.45
N ASN A 403 -12.84 0.95 1.51
CA ASN A 403 -11.44 0.60 1.73
C ASN A 403 -10.92 0.86 3.15
N LYS A 404 -10.92 2.11 3.66
CA LYS A 404 -10.41 2.43 5.00
C LYS A 404 -11.28 1.80 6.10
N ASN A 405 -12.58 2.01 6.02
CA ASN A 405 -13.54 1.41 6.94
C ASN A 405 -13.61 -0.11 6.78
N ASP A 406 -13.52 -0.62 5.54
CA ASP A 406 -13.47 -2.05 5.27
C ASP A 406 -12.26 -2.69 5.95
N ALA A 407 -11.08 -2.05 5.88
CA ALA A 407 -9.85 -2.51 6.50
C ALA A 407 -9.93 -2.48 8.04
N ILE A 408 -10.46 -1.40 8.63
CA ILE A 408 -10.67 -1.29 10.07
C ILE A 408 -11.65 -2.36 10.56
N ASN A 409 -12.78 -2.53 9.88
CA ASN A 409 -13.79 -3.54 10.23
C ASN A 409 -13.21 -4.96 10.17
N MET A 410 -12.37 -5.25 9.17
CA MET A 410 -11.66 -6.51 9.06
C MET A 410 -10.73 -6.74 10.26
N SER A 411 -9.90 -5.77 10.61
CA SER A 411 -8.96 -5.87 11.73
C SER A 411 -9.70 -6.05 13.06
N THR A 412 -10.75 -5.27 13.30
CA THR A 412 -11.61 -5.39 14.49
C THR A 412 -12.23 -6.78 14.57
N TYR A 413 -12.79 -7.29 13.47
CA TYR A 413 -13.36 -8.62 13.42
C TYR A 413 -12.33 -9.71 13.77
N LEU A 414 -11.13 -9.61 13.22
CA LEU A 414 -10.08 -10.61 13.47
C LEU A 414 -9.56 -10.55 14.91
N ASP A 415 -9.42 -9.36 15.50
CA ASP A 415 -9.05 -9.21 16.92
C ASP A 415 -10.07 -9.86 17.85
N GLU A 416 -11.36 -9.77 17.53
CA GLU A 416 -12.42 -10.40 18.31
C GLU A 416 -12.49 -11.92 18.12
N LYS A 417 -12.32 -12.42 16.88
CA LYS A 417 -12.56 -13.83 16.52
C LYS A 417 -11.32 -14.70 16.60
N VAL A 418 -10.17 -14.16 16.24
CA VAL A 418 -8.89 -14.87 16.20
C VAL A 418 -7.79 -14.02 16.84
N PRO A 419 -7.90 -13.64 18.12
CA PRO A 419 -6.92 -12.78 18.75
C PRO A 419 -5.52 -13.40 18.69
N LEU A 420 -4.53 -12.58 18.32
CA LEU A 420 -3.12 -12.93 18.28
C LEU A 420 -2.38 -12.14 19.37
N GLU A 421 -1.63 -12.82 20.21
CA GLU A 421 -0.81 -12.18 21.27
C GLU A 421 0.46 -11.55 20.72
N SER A 422 0.94 -12.01 19.59
CA SER A 422 2.17 -11.57 18.94
C SER A 422 2.18 -11.96 17.46
N GLY A 423 3.19 -11.47 16.76
CA GLY A 423 3.38 -11.73 15.34
C GLY A 423 3.04 -10.52 14.49
N ARG A 424 3.51 -10.54 13.24
CA ARG A 424 3.27 -9.48 12.25
C ARG A 424 2.34 -10.02 11.17
N VAL A 425 1.27 -9.26 10.87
CA VAL A 425 0.36 -9.53 9.74
C VAL A 425 0.17 -8.22 8.97
N ARG A 426 0.79 -8.07 7.80
CA ARG A 426 0.64 -6.89 6.95
C ARG A 426 -0.59 -7.04 6.07
N MET A 427 -1.66 -6.33 6.40
CA MET A 427 -2.89 -6.27 5.61
C MET A 427 -2.93 -4.95 4.83
N TYR A 428 -2.67 -5.01 3.51
CA TYR A 428 -2.56 -3.84 2.65
C TYR A 428 -3.72 -3.74 1.66
N TRP A 429 -4.46 -2.61 1.73
CA TRP A 429 -5.72 -2.40 1.02
C TRP A 429 -5.62 -1.31 -0.03
N SER A 430 -5.96 -1.64 -1.26
CA SER A 430 -6.15 -0.67 -2.34
C SER A 430 -7.57 -0.72 -2.86
N ALA A 431 -8.25 0.42 -2.89
CA ALA A 431 -9.64 0.51 -3.36
C ALA A 431 -9.83 0.21 -4.85
N CYS A 432 -8.77 0.00 -5.61
CA CYS A 432 -8.80 -0.32 -7.04
C CYS A 432 -7.42 -0.77 -7.54
N VAL A 433 -7.36 -1.22 -8.79
CA VAL A 433 -6.14 -1.69 -9.52
C VAL A 433 -4.97 -0.70 -9.56
N LYS A 434 -5.13 0.57 -9.13
CA LYS A 434 -4.02 1.55 -9.11
C LYS A 434 -2.99 1.30 -8.02
N GLY A 435 -3.29 0.46 -7.04
CA GLY A 435 -2.34 -0.01 -6.04
C GLY A 435 -1.82 1.06 -5.08
N CYS A 436 -2.60 2.12 -4.79
CA CYS A 436 -2.13 3.21 -3.93
C CYS A 436 -1.87 2.78 -2.47
N GLY A 437 -2.56 1.75 -1.99
CA GLY A 437 -2.33 1.10 -0.69
C GLY A 437 -1.32 -0.05 -0.75
N ILE A 438 -0.51 -0.13 -1.81
CA ILE A 438 0.57 -1.10 -2.00
C ILE A 438 0.19 -2.57 -1.73
N HIS A 439 -1.07 -2.94 -2.00
CA HIS A 439 -1.65 -4.26 -1.68
C HIS A 439 -0.81 -5.44 -2.16
N GLY A 440 -0.14 -5.31 -3.31
CA GLY A 440 0.71 -6.38 -3.85
C GLY A 440 1.92 -6.73 -2.97
N LEU A 441 2.28 -5.89 -2.00
CA LEU A 441 3.44 -6.08 -1.13
C LEU A 441 3.06 -6.49 0.31
N GLY A 442 1.77 -6.57 0.63
CA GLY A 442 1.29 -7.07 1.92
C GLY A 442 1.40 -8.59 2.05
N ASP A 443 1.48 -9.07 3.28
CA ASP A 443 1.33 -10.50 3.56
C ASP A 443 -0.02 -10.99 3.04
N ILE A 444 -1.06 -10.17 3.23
CA ILE A 444 -2.39 -10.29 2.66
C ILE A 444 -2.72 -8.98 1.95
N GLY A 445 -2.88 -9.05 0.64
CA GLY A 445 -3.21 -7.91 -0.19
C GLY A 445 -4.67 -7.91 -0.63
N PHE A 446 -5.31 -6.73 -0.56
CA PHE A 446 -6.70 -6.53 -0.97
C PHE A 446 -6.78 -5.48 -2.08
N GLU A 447 -7.27 -5.89 -3.24
CA GLU A 447 -7.53 -4.99 -4.37
C GLU A 447 -9.03 -4.87 -4.62
N GLY A 448 -9.59 -3.70 -4.39
CA GLY A 448 -11.01 -3.43 -4.65
C GLY A 448 -11.39 -3.63 -6.11
N CYS A 449 -12.49 -4.33 -6.32
CA CYS A 449 -13.08 -4.58 -7.62
C CYS A 449 -14.62 -4.50 -7.56
N LYS A 450 -15.27 -4.68 -8.70
CA LYS A 450 -16.71 -4.90 -8.77
C LYS A 450 -16.98 -6.39 -8.94
N THR A 451 -17.98 -6.89 -8.22
CA THR A 451 -18.50 -8.24 -8.36
C THR A 451 -20.02 -8.23 -8.39
N LYS A 452 -20.63 -9.40 -8.45
CA LYS A 452 -22.11 -9.52 -8.44
C LYS A 452 -22.53 -10.51 -7.38
N ILE A 453 -23.62 -10.17 -6.69
CA ILE A 453 -24.38 -11.08 -5.84
C ILE A 453 -25.81 -11.07 -6.38
N ASN A 454 -26.35 -12.23 -6.74
CA ASN A 454 -27.71 -12.35 -7.28
C ASN A 454 -27.99 -11.44 -8.50
N GLY A 455 -26.98 -11.23 -9.35
CA GLY A 455 -27.09 -10.34 -10.50
C GLY A 455 -26.85 -8.84 -10.22
N GLU A 456 -26.91 -8.43 -8.96
CA GLU A 456 -26.67 -7.05 -8.53
C GLU A 456 -25.17 -6.76 -8.36
N ALA A 457 -24.73 -5.60 -8.86
CA ALA A 457 -23.35 -5.17 -8.74
C ALA A 457 -23.05 -4.70 -7.32
N VAL A 458 -22.05 -5.33 -6.68
CA VAL A 458 -21.60 -5.00 -5.32
C VAL A 458 -20.09 -4.75 -5.29
N GLY A 459 -19.59 -4.18 -4.18
CA GLY A 459 -18.17 -4.11 -3.90
C GLY A 459 -17.60 -5.52 -3.71
N GLY A 460 -16.42 -5.74 -4.26
CA GLY A 460 -15.66 -6.97 -4.12
C GLY A 460 -14.17 -6.70 -3.92
N VAL A 461 -13.43 -7.74 -3.60
CA VAL A 461 -11.98 -7.70 -3.48
C VAL A 461 -11.32 -8.87 -4.19
N ASN A 462 -10.18 -8.59 -4.80
CA ASN A 462 -9.21 -9.62 -5.13
C ASN A 462 -8.28 -9.77 -3.91
N ILE A 463 -8.04 -10.99 -3.47
CA ILE A 463 -7.16 -11.29 -2.33
C ILE A 463 -5.90 -11.95 -2.86
N SER A 464 -4.74 -11.45 -2.44
CA SER A 464 -3.42 -12.00 -2.75
C SER A 464 -2.65 -12.30 -1.47
N LEU A 465 -1.72 -13.25 -1.53
CA LEU A 465 -0.87 -13.67 -0.42
C LEU A 465 0.61 -13.63 -0.79
N GLY A 466 1.46 -13.43 0.19
CA GLY A 466 2.90 -13.60 0.08
C GLY A 466 3.61 -12.45 -0.62
N GLY A 467 3.08 -11.23 -0.54
CA GLY A 467 3.81 -10.03 -0.94
C GLY A 467 4.97 -9.76 0.00
N LYS A 468 6.08 -9.23 -0.52
CA LYS A 468 7.30 -8.95 0.25
C LYS A 468 7.85 -7.56 -0.05
N LEU A 469 8.29 -6.87 0.99
CA LEU A 469 8.96 -5.57 0.93
C LEU A 469 10.49 -5.70 0.82
N THR A 470 10.97 -6.72 0.11
CA THR A 470 12.38 -7.03 -0.02
C THR A 470 13.02 -6.42 -1.27
N SER A 471 14.36 -6.49 -1.40
CA SER A 471 15.08 -6.09 -2.62
C SER A 471 14.72 -6.95 -3.84
N GLU A 472 14.21 -8.14 -3.63
CA GLU A 472 13.77 -9.04 -4.70
C GLU A 472 12.31 -8.77 -5.10
N GLY A 473 11.56 -8.02 -4.30
CA GLY A 473 10.17 -7.63 -4.40
C GLY A 473 9.27 -8.68 -5.00
N VAL A 474 8.59 -9.36 -4.13
CA VAL A 474 7.62 -10.35 -4.58
C VAL A 474 6.25 -9.73 -4.49
N GLU A 475 5.58 -9.58 -5.62
CA GLU A 475 4.16 -9.26 -5.63
C GLU A 475 3.36 -10.49 -5.21
N GLY A 476 2.45 -10.34 -4.26
CA GLY A 476 1.62 -11.44 -3.77
C GLY A 476 0.84 -12.13 -4.90
N HIS A 477 0.76 -13.44 -4.84
CA HIS A 477 -0.01 -14.24 -5.80
C HIS A 477 -1.50 -14.23 -5.45
N SER A 478 -2.36 -14.11 -6.49
CA SER A 478 -3.81 -14.05 -6.30
C SER A 478 -4.38 -15.40 -5.85
N VAL A 479 -5.11 -15.41 -4.75
CA VAL A 479 -5.80 -16.60 -4.21
C VAL A 479 -7.32 -16.55 -4.40
N LEU A 480 -7.92 -15.36 -4.32
CA LEU A 480 -9.33 -15.14 -4.62
C LEU A 480 -9.50 -13.94 -5.57
N LYS A 481 -10.35 -14.08 -6.56
CA LYS A 481 -10.72 -13.01 -7.50
C LYS A 481 -12.20 -12.68 -7.39
N SER A 482 -12.50 -11.38 -7.39
CA SER A 482 -13.87 -10.87 -7.36
C SER A 482 -14.70 -11.43 -6.21
N ALA A 483 -14.07 -11.68 -5.06
CA ALA A 483 -14.76 -12.15 -3.85
C ALA A 483 -15.66 -11.02 -3.31
N PRO A 484 -16.93 -11.29 -2.94
CA PRO A 484 -17.78 -10.27 -2.37
C PRO A 484 -17.22 -9.72 -1.06
N LEU A 485 -17.07 -8.40 -0.98
CA LEU A 485 -16.43 -7.72 0.14
C LEU A 485 -17.09 -8.04 1.49
N LYS A 486 -18.41 -8.15 1.51
CA LYS A 486 -19.17 -8.46 2.73
C LYS A 486 -18.80 -9.80 3.38
N PHE A 487 -18.18 -10.73 2.65
CA PHE A 487 -17.72 -12.03 3.17
C PHE A 487 -16.20 -12.09 3.36
N ALA A 488 -15.46 -11.02 3.04
CA ALA A 488 -14.00 -11.05 3.04
C ALA A 488 -13.41 -11.36 4.42
N HIS A 489 -14.07 -10.94 5.50
CA HIS A 489 -13.64 -11.23 6.88
C HIS A 489 -13.64 -12.74 7.20
N PHE A 490 -14.59 -13.52 6.69
CA PHE A 490 -14.61 -14.97 6.85
C PHE A 490 -13.48 -15.66 6.08
N TYR A 491 -13.14 -15.14 4.90
CA TYR A 491 -12.03 -15.69 4.12
C TYR A 491 -10.70 -15.51 4.83
N VAL A 492 -10.46 -14.32 5.39
CA VAL A 492 -9.20 -14.02 6.10
C VAL A 492 -9.16 -14.74 7.45
N GLU A 493 -10.29 -14.88 8.14
CA GLU A 493 -10.39 -15.64 9.39
C GLU A 493 -9.81 -17.05 9.24
N THR A 494 -10.09 -17.72 8.12
CA THR A 494 -9.52 -19.05 7.82
C THR A 494 -8.01 -19.05 7.88
N LEU A 495 -7.38 -18.07 7.21
CA LEU A 495 -5.92 -17.96 7.20
C LEU A 495 -5.37 -17.70 8.60
N MET A 496 -6.07 -16.87 9.39
CA MET A 496 -5.64 -16.51 10.74
C MET A 496 -5.80 -17.67 11.72
N ILE A 497 -6.84 -18.48 11.56
CA ILE A 497 -7.00 -19.72 12.36
C ILE A 497 -5.84 -20.68 12.06
N GLU A 498 -5.53 -20.91 10.79
CA GLU A 498 -4.42 -21.78 10.40
C GLU A 498 -3.07 -21.23 10.87
N TYR A 499 -2.85 -19.91 10.72
CA TYR A 499 -1.66 -19.25 11.25
C TYR A 499 -1.54 -19.43 12.76
N LYS A 500 -2.58 -19.11 13.53
CA LYS A 500 -2.59 -19.27 15.00
C LYS A 500 -2.32 -20.71 15.44
N LYS A 501 -2.86 -21.69 14.71
CA LYS A 501 -2.75 -23.12 15.01
C LYS A 501 -1.37 -23.69 14.71
N GLN A 502 -0.74 -23.27 13.61
CA GLN A 502 0.45 -23.93 13.05
C GLN A 502 1.72 -23.07 13.12
N ARG A 503 1.65 -21.82 13.56
CA ARG A 503 2.85 -20.97 13.63
C ARG A 503 3.83 -21.47 14.68
N ASN A 504 5.11 -21.33 14.39
CA ASN A 504 6.18 -21.50 15.36
C ASN A 504 6.26 -20.30 16.31
N SER A 505 6.99 -20.44 17.42
CA SER A 505 7.25 -19.31 18.33
C SER A 505 7.93 -18.17 17.56
N ASN A 506 7.42 -16.96 17.71
CA ASN A 506 7.91 -15.73 17.06
C ASN A 506 7.84 -15.72 15.52
N GLU A 507 7.16 -16.67 14.90
CA GLU A 507 6.95 -16.68 13.45
C GLU A 507 5.93 -15.62 13.04
N ASN A 508 6.31 -14.73 12.10
CA ASN A 508 5.38 -13.80 11.48
C ASN A 508 4.58 -14.46 10.33
N PHE A 509 3.55 -13.77 9.82
CA PHE A 509 2.71 -14.36 8.78
C PHE A 509 3.45 -14.60 7.46
N GLU A 510 4.42 -13.76 7.09
CA GLU A 510 5.26 -13.96 5.90
C GLU A 510 6.02 -15.29 5.98
N GLN A 511 6.69 -15.54 7.11
CA GLN A 511 7.43 -16.79 7.36
C GLN A 511 6.50 -18.01 7.37
N PHE A 512 5.33 -17.87 7.98
CA PHE A 512 4.30 -18.92 7.97
C PHE A 512 3.81 -19.20 6.54
N ASN A 513 3.54 -18.15 5.75
CA ASN A 513 3.15 -18.30 4.36
C ASN A 513 4.20 -19.10 3.57
N ASP A 514 5.48 -18.75 3.70
CA ASP A 514 6.56 -19.43 3.01
C ASP A 514 6.71 -20.90 3.46
N ARG A 515 6.55 -21.16 4.74
CA ARG A 515 6.70 -22.50 5.31
C ARG A 515 5.50 -23.41 5.08
N VAL A 516 4.29 -22.88 5.14
CA VAL A 516 3.04 -23.67 5.11
C VAL A 516 2.25 -23.41 3.84
N LEU A 517 1.83 -22.16 3.59
CA LEU A 517 0.85 -21.89 2.54
C LEU A 517 1.42 -22.08 1.13
N GLN A 518 2.68 -21.75 0.89
CA GLN A 518 3.31 -21.93 -0.43
C GLN A 518 3.49 -23.40 -0.86
N LYS A 519 3.27 -24.37 0.04
CA LYS A 519 3.19 -25.79 -0.32
C LYS A 519 1.91 -26.14 -1.07
N HIS A 520 0.92 -25.25 -1.04
CA HIS A 520 -0.38 -25.44 -1.64
C HIS A 520 -0.57 -24.53 -2.86
N THR A 521 -1.40 -24.92 -3.79
CA THR A 521 -1.75 -24.07 -4.91
C THR A 521 -2.62 -22.89 -4.45
N SER A 522 -2.56 -21.76 -5.17
CA SER A 522 -3.42 -20.61 -4.90
C SER A 522 -4.91 -20.97 -4.93
N ALA A 523 -5.28 -21.92 -5.79
CA ALA A 523 -6.64 -22.43 -5.89
C ALA A 523 -7.08 -23.15 -4.60
N ASN A 524 -6.23 -24.00 -4.07
CA ASN A 524 -6.52 -24.75 -2.85
C ASN A 524 -6.64 -23.82 -1.64
N ILE A 525 -5.76 -22.84 -1.51
CA ILE A 525 -5.83 -21.83 -0.45
C ILE A 525 -7.13 -21.01 -0.58
N GLY A 526 -7.41 -20.46 -1.73
CA GLY A 526 -8.62 -19.67 -1.98
C GLY A 526 -9.90 -20.47 -1.72
N PHE A 527 -9.88 -21.73 -2.03
CA PHE A 527 -11.02 -22.61 -1.78
C PHE A 527 -11.20 -22.93 -0.30
N SER A 528 -10.13 -23.19 0.45
CA SER A 528 -10.22 -23.38 1.90
C SER A 528 -10.78 -22.15 2.60
N MET A 529 -10.38 -20.94 2.14
CA MET A 529 -10.93 -19.67 2.62
C MET A 529 -12.44 -19.57 2.37
N MET A 530 -12.90 -19.91 1.17
CA MET A 530 -14.32 -19.92 0.82
C MET A 530 -15.10 -20.93 1.64
N LEU A 531 -14.58 -22.13 1.80
CA LEU A 531 -15.24 -23.21 2.53
C LEU A 531 -15.43 -22.90 4.01
N ASN A 532 -14.43 -22.30 4.67
CA ASN A 532 -14.55 -21.90 6.07
C ASN A 532 -15.60 -20.79 6.25
N ALA A 533 -15.68 -19.86 5.33
CA ALA A 533 -16.74 -18.85 5.32
C ALA A 533 -18.14 -19.50 5.30
N TYR A 534 -18.28 -20.58 4.58
CA TYR A 534 -19.48 -21.42 4.56
C TYR A 534 -19.81 -22.05 5.90
N LEU A 535 -18.83 -22.71 6.50
CA LEU A 535 -18.99 -23.43 7.76
C LEU A 535 -19.32 -22.50 8.93
N ARG A 536 -18.80 -21.26 8.90
CA ARG A 536 -19.01 -20.27 9.96
C ARG A 536 -20.38 -19.63 9.93
N ASP A 537 -20.91 -19.37 8.78
CA ASP A 537 -22.21 -18.68 8.66
C ASP A 537 -23.40 -19.62 8.98
N LYS A 538 -23.17 -20.94 9.10
CA LYS A 538 -24.21 -21.98 9.25
C LYS A 538 -25.41 -21.79 8.32
N ASN A 539 -25.28 -20.88 7.37
CA ASN A 539 -26.31 -20.47 6.44
C ASN A 539 -25.99 -21.09 5.08
N ILE A 540 -25.92 -22.43 5.07
CA ILE A 540 -25.90 -23.20 3.84
C ILE A 540 -26.95 -22.67 2.86
N ASP A 541 -28.11 -22.24 3.36
CA ASP A 541 -29.16 -21.65 2.55
C ASP A 541 -28.79 -20.29 1.93
N ALA A 542 -27.96 -19.47 2.57
CA ALA A 542 -27.50 -18.20 1.95
C ALA A 542 -26.57 -18.48 0.78
N VAL A 543 -25.78 -19.52 0.83
CA VAL A 543 -24.90 -19.89 -0.26
C VAL A 543 -25.65 -20.61 -1.36
N PHE A 544 -26.54 -21.52 -1.02
CA PHE A 544 -27.45 -22.08 -2.02
C PHE A 544 -28.30 -21.00 -2.65
N SER A 545 -28.78 -20.04 -1.88
CA SER A 545 -29.48 -18.85 -2.40
C SER A 545 -28.59 -17.98 -3.29
N PHE A 546 -27.30 -17.86 -2.98
CA PHE A 546 -26.31 -17.18 -3.85
C PHE A 546 -26.10 -17.97 -5.15
N LEU A 547 -25.92 -19.28 -5.06
CA LEU A 547 -25.75 -20.15 -6.20
C LEU A 547 -27.05 -20.30 -7.02
N GLU A 548 -28.21 -20.36 -6.38
CA GLU A 548 -29.52 -20.46 -7.02
C GLU A 548 -29.95 -19.19 -7.75
N LYS A 549 -29.64 -18.01 -7.22
CA LYS A 549 -29.99 -16.74 -7.86
C LYS A 549 -29.08 -16.32 -9.02
N THR A 550 -27.95 -17.02 -9.22
CA THR A 550 -27.12 -16.84 -10.43
C THR A 550 -27.61 -17.69 -11.61
N LYS A 551 -28.73 -18.43 -11.45
CA LYS A 551 -29.30 -19.30 -12.48
C LYS A 551 -30.05 -18.52 -13.56
N THR A 552 -29.77 -18.85 -14.80
CA THR A 552 -30.61 -18.56 -15.97
C THR A 552 -31.39 -19.83 -16.36
N GLY A 553 -32.31 -20.19 -15.56
CA GLY A 553 -33.45 -21.09 -15.67
C GLY A 553 -33.55 -22.09 -16.83
N LYS A 554 -32.79 -23.18 -16.91
CA LYS A 554 -33.18 -24.33 -17.73
C LYS A 554 -32.78 -25.73 -17.25
N ASN A 555 -31.92 -25.92 -16.30
CA ASN A 555 -31.68 -27.26 -15.70
C ASN A 555 -30.89 -27.10 -14.41
N GLU A 556 -31.58 -27.17 -13.28
CA GLU A 556 -31.01 -26.79 -11.96
C GLU A 556 -29.75 -27.55 -11.58
N GLU A 557 -29.72 -28.86 -11.86
CA GLU A 557 -28.57 -29.71 -11.55
C GLU A 557 -27.33 -29.37 -12.39
N PHE A 558 -27.54 -29.16 -13.69
CA PHE A 558 -26.45 -28.87 -14.62
C PHE A 558 -25.85 -27.49 -14.41
N GLU A 559 -26.69 -26.49 -14.06
CA GLU A 559 -26.22 -25.11 -13.86
C GLU A 559 -25.44 -24.94 -12.56
N VAL A 560 -25.85 -25.58 -11.49
CA VAL A 560 -25.13 -25.61 -10.22
C VAL A 560 -23.77 -26.26 -10.39
N PHE A 561 -23.73 -27.36 -11.12
CA PHE A 561 -22.53 -28.12 -11.47
C PHE A 561 -21.58 -27.31 -12.36
N GLU A 562 -22.11 -26.60 -13.39
CA GLU A 562 -21.35 -25.72 -14.26
C GLU A 562 -20.84 -24.48 -13.52
N LEU A 563 -21.57 -23.96 -12.56
CA LEU A 563 -21.10 -22.84 -11.73
C LEU A 563 -19.97 -23.26 -10.80
N GLY A 564 -20.08 -24.41 -10.14
CA GLY A 564 -19.00 -25.02 -9.38
C GLY A 564 -17.77 -25.29 -10.26
N ARG A 565 -17.98 -25.81 -11.48
CA ARG A 565 -16.93 -26.00 -12.47
C ARG A 565 -16.28 -24.70 -12.92
N LYS A 566 -17.04 -23.64 -13.17
CA LYS A 566 -16.53 -22.31 -13.54
C LYS A 566 -15.73 -21.69 -12.43
N LEU A 567 -16.23 -21.75 -11.19
CA LEU A 567 -15.52 -21.25 -10.02
C LEU A 567 -14.20 -22.00 -9.83
N TYR A 568 -14.24 -23.31 -9.94
CA TYR A 568 -13.09 -24.18 -9.81
C TYR A 568 -12.09 -24.00 -10.96
N TYR A 569 -12.56 -23.85 -12.20
CA TYR A 569 -11.73 -23.59 -13.37
C TYR A 569 -11.08 -22.21 -13.36
N GLN A 570 -11.73 -21.21 -12.75
CA GLN A 570 -11.15 -19.89 -12.56
C GLN A 570 -10.01 -19.90 -11.53
N LEU A 571 -10.04 -20.82 -10.58
CA LEU A 571 -9.06 -20.94 -9.51
C LEU A 571 -7.82 -21.76 -9.92
N SER A 572 -7.97 -22.75 -10.80
CA SER A 572 -6.84 -23.60 -11.24
C SER A 572 -7.08 -24.25 -12.63
N LYS A 573 -6.25 -23.97 -13.59
CA LYS A 573 -6.49 -24.41 -14.98
C LYS A 573 -6.28 -25.90 -15.27
N LYS A 574 -5.43 -26.61 -14.56
CA LYS A 574 -5.00 -27.98 -14.92
C LYS A 574 -5.28 -29.03 -13.85
N GLU A 575 -5.03 -28.74 -12.60
CA GLU A 575 -5.27 -29.65 -11.48
C GLU A 575 -6.77 -29.79 -11.17
N ALA A 576 -7.51 -28.68 -11.37
CA ALA A 576 -8.95 -28.66 -11.26
C ALA A 576 -9.65 -29.66 -12.18
N TYR A 577 -9.17 -29.82 -13.39
CA TYR A 577 -9.82 -30.64 -14.41
C TYR A 577 -9.78 -32.15 -14.07
N SER A 578 -8.65 -32.65 -13.59
CA SER A 578 -8.52 -34.07 -13.25
C SER A 578 -9.35 -34.45 -12.02
N SER A 579 -9.43 -33.55 -11.06
CA SER A 579 -10.23 -33.79 -9.83
C SER A 579 -11.72 -33.61 -10.07
N TYR A 580 -12.10 -32.69 -10.94
CA TYR A 580 -13.48 -32.56 -11.36
C TYR A 580 -13.97 -33.79 -12.13
N GLU A 581 -13.18 -34.39 -13.02
CA GLU A 581 -13.49 -35.64 -13.70
C GLU A 581 -13.65 -36.80 -12.72
N ARG A 582 -12.73 -36.92 -11.76
CA ARG A 582 -12.80 -37.93 -10.68
C ARG A 582 -14.07 -37.75 -9.86
N PHE A 583 -14.38 -36.52 -9.44
CA PHE A 583 -15.58 -36.17 -8.73
C PHE A 583 -16.86 -36.48 -9.51
N THR A 584 -16.92 -36.11 -10.79
CA THR A 584 -18.03 -36.41 -11.68
C THR A 584 -18.27 -37.91 -11.81
N ASN A 585 -17.21 -38.69 -11.86
CA ASN A 585 -17.30 -40.15 -11.96
C ASN A 585 -17.81 -40.77 -10.64
N VAL A 586 -17.43 -40.21 -9.48
CA VAL A 586 -17.94 -40.65 -8.19
C VAL A 586 -19.42 -40.32 -8.03
N LEU A 587 -19.85 -39.08 -8.42
CA LEU A 587 -21.27 -38.71 -8.40
C LEU A 587 -22.14 -39.56 -9.34
N LYS A 588 -21.64 -39.86 -10.55
CA LYS A 588 -22.37 -40.70 -11.52
C LYS A 588 -22.56 -42.14 -11.06
N ASN A 589 -21.70 -42.61 -10.16
CA ASN A 589 -21.73 -43.98 -9.68
C ASN A 589 -22.50 -44.15 -8.35
N GLU A 590 -23.14 -43.08 -7.83
CA GLU A 590 -24.05 -43.05 -6.66
C GLU A 590 -23.55 -43.74 -5.37
N LYS A 591 -22.24 -43.91 -5.21
CA LYS A 591 -21.69 -44.55 -4.01
C LYS A 591 -21.26 -43.48 -2.99
N LEU A 592 -22.25 -42.98 -2.20
CA LEU A 592 -22.02 -42.03 -1.10
C LEU A 592 -21.06 -42.55 -0.02
N GLU A 593 -21.00 -43.90 0.17
CA GLU A 593 -20.08 -44.56 1.11
C GLU A 593 -18.60 -44.39 0.66
N ASP A 594 -18.34 -44.39 -0.65
CA ASP A 594 -16.99 -44.18 -1.19
C ASP A 594 -16.49 -42.74 -0.97
N ILE A 595 -17.42 -41.78 -0.95
CA ILE A 595 -17.09 -40.38 -0.67
C ILE A 595 -16.76 -40.20 0.81
N ARG A 596 -17.50 -40.83 1.70
CA ARG A 596 -17.26 -40.82 3.14
C ARG A 596 -15.90 -41.43 3.49
N SER A 597 -15.51 -42.52 2.82
CA SER A 597 -14.20 -43.15 3.02
C SER A 597 -13.02 -42.30 2.52
N LEU A 598 -13.23 -41.41 1.57
CA LEU A 598 -12.20 -40.46 1.07
C LEU A 598 -11.92 -39.33 2.06
N VAL A 599 -12.85 -39.09 2.99
CA VAL A 599 -12.81 -37.95 3.93
C VAL A 599 -12.66 -38.41 5.38
N ASP A 600 -12.83 -39.73 5.65
CA ASP A 600 -12.62 -40.33 6.96
C ASP A 600 -11.16 -40.11 7.42
N GLY A 601 -11.00 -39.38 8.52
CA GLY A 601 -9.72 -39.11 9.16
C GLY A 601 -9.11 -37.74 8.82
N ILE A 602 -9.81 -36.88 8.05
CA ILE A 602 -9.25 -35.62 7.60
C ILE A 602 -9.50 -34.47 8.59
N ASP A 603 -10.71 -34.22 9.01
CA ASP A 603 -11.05 -33.17 10.00
C ASP A 603 -12.49 -33.36 10.49
N GLU A 604 -12.73 -33.12 11.79
CA GLU A 604 -14.05 -33.22 12.41
C GLU A 604 -15.07 -32.24 11.79
N ASN A 605 -14.64 -31.09 11.33
CA ASN A 605 -15.48 -30.11 10.63
C ASN A 605 -15.91 -30.62 9.24
N ILE A 606 -15.03 -31.32 8.54
CA ILE A 606 -15.33 -31.91 7.23
C ILE A 606 -16.31 -33.09 7.40
N ALA A 607 -16.14 -33.88 8.43
CA ALA A 607 -17.08 -34.95 8.75
C ALA A 607 -18.50 -34.42 9.07
N GLN A 608 -18.60 -33.34 9.86
CA GLN A 608 -19.87 -32.67 10.14
C GLN A 608 -20.51 -32.07 8.88
N MET A 609 -19.69 -31.54 7.98
CA MET A 609 -20.17 -31.00 6.72
C MET A 609 -20.66 -32.10 5.78
N LEU A 610 -19.97 -33.23 5.71
CA LEU A 610 -20.43 -34.39 4.97
C LEU A 610 -21.78 -34.91 5.49
N ASP A 611 -21.97 -34.98 6.80
CA ASP A 611 -23.25 -35.37 7.39
C ASP A 611 -24.37 -34.36 7.03
N LEU A 612 -24.09 -33.07 7.01
CA LEU A 612 -25.04 -32.05 6.53
C LEU A 612 -25.38 -32.24 5.04
N ILE A 613 -24.40 -32.57 4.21
CA ILE A 613 -24.58 -32.86 2.79
C ILE A 613 -25.40 -34.14 2.57
N LEU A 614 -25.07 -35.20 3.27
CA LEU A 614 -25.76 -36.47 3.17
C LEU A 614 -27.24 -36.37 3.56
N ASN A 615 -27.57 -35.41 4.44
CA ASN A 615 -28.94 -35.11 4.87
C ASN A 615 -29.63 -34.06 4.00
N SER A 616 -28.98 -33.51 2.95
CA SER A 616 -29.55 -32.55 2.01
C SER A 616 -30.11 -33.24 0.75
N ASN A 617 -30.91 -32.51 -0.05
CA ASN A 617 -31.41 -33.06 -1.33
C ASN A 617 -30.27 -33.18 -2.37
N GLU A 618 -30.50 -33.95 -3.45
CA GLU A 618 -29.48 -34.29 -4.44
C GLU A 618 -28.84 -33.07 -5.11
N ASN A 619 -29.61 -32.02 -5.40
CA ASN A 619 -29.11 -30.77 -6.00
C ASN A 619 -28.14 -30.05 -5.07
N LYS A 620 -28.46 -30.00 -3.79
CA LYS A 620 -27.59 -29.42 -2.76
C LYS A 620 -26.30 -30.23 -2.59
N ARG A 621 -26.37 -31.57 -2.71
CA ARG A 621 -25.19 -32.45 -2.67
C ARG A 621 -24.19 -32.14 -3.77
N ALA A 622 -24.65 -32.01 -5.02
CA ALA A 622 -23.78 -31.74 -6.15
C ALA A 622 -22.96 -30.45 -5.98
N VAL A 623 -23.59 -29.38 -5.46
CA VAL A 623 -22.91 -28.11 -5.19
C VAL A 623 -21.83 -28.27 -4.14
N VAL A 624 -22.18 -28.83 -3.01
CA VAL A 624 -21.28 -28.94 -1.87
C VAL A 624 -20.11 -29.87 -2.19
N PHE A 625 -20.33 -30.93 -2.98
CA PHE A 625 -19.26 -31.79 -3.45
C PHE A 625 -18.30 -31.08 -4.40
N SER A 626 -18.79 -30.21 -5.29
CA SER A 626 -17.90 -29.41 -6.14
C SER A 626 -17.01 -28.47 -5.32
N GLU A 627 -17.40 -28.16 -4.11
CA GLU A 627 -16.71 -27.26 -3.20
C GLU A 627 -15.77 -27.96 -2.21
N ILE A 628 -16.06 -29.22 -1.86
CA ILE A 628 -15.22 -30.04 -0.97
C ILE A 628 -14.00 -30.63 -1.68
N MET A 629 -14.11 -30.92 -2.98
CA MET A 629 -13.05 -31.62 -3.71
C MET A 629 -11.67 -30.98 -3.62
N PRO A 630 -11.50 -29.66 -3.71
CA PRO A 630 -10.19 -29.05 -3.52
C PRO A 630 -9.65 -29.15 -2.08
N PHE A 631 -10.53 -29.27 -1.09
CA PHE A 631 -10.14 -29.53 0.30
C PHE A 631 -9.57 -30.94 0.48
N ILE A 632 -10.20 -31.91 -0.15
CA ILE A 632 -9.70 -33.28 -0.22
C ILE A 632 -8.32 -33.31 -0.87
N MET A 633 -8.10 -32.52 -1.92
CA MET A 633 -6.81 -32.43 -2.61
C MET A 633 -5.70 -31.78 -1.76
N LEU A 634 -6.03 -30.91 -0.79
CA LEU A 634 -5.07 -30.36 0.16
C LEU A 634 -4.48 -31.45 1.07
N TYR A 635 -5.23 -32.51 1.32
CA TYR A 635 -4.88 -33.59 2.25
C TYR A 635 -4.46 -34.90 1.56
N GLU A 636 -4.65 -35.04 0.24
CA GLU A 636 -4.21 -36.21 -0.55
C GLU A 636 -2.70 -36.27 -0.82
N LYS A 637 -1.89 -35.37 -0.23
CA LYS A 637 -0.42 -35.44 -0.22
C LYS A 637 0.08 -35.78 1.17
#